data_7d5bdfb56c4347503b81a58c4ed394c5
#
_entry.id   7d5bdfb56c4347503b81a58c4ed394c5
#
_cell.length_a   1.000
_cell.length_b   1.000
_cell.length_c   1.000
_cell.angle_alpha   90.00
_cell.angle_beta   90.00
_cell.angle_gamma   90.00
#
_symmetry.space_group_name_H-M   'P 1'
#
loop_
_entity.id
_entity.type
_entity.pdbx_description
1 polymer ?
#
loop_
_entity_poly.entity_id
_entity_poly.type
_entity_poly.pdbx_seq_one_letter_code
_entity_poly.pdbx_strand_id
1 'polypeptide(L)'
;MLAYIYNKVKTQVAKLTAPLSSREGRGRVCSFLFITFLFITSSLLFSSCGAETNIKKGDALYAIGEYYDAAAEYKKGYSRTAVKDKPKRGERSWKMAECYRHINFTAKAIGAYQNAIRYKYPDSMAVLYLAQMQHKQGDYKNAAKNYQLFLDSVPGDQRAIKGMRGCTQAQIWKKKPTLHTVKKEPLFNSRRSDFSPVLYGDEWDQLFLTSTRPQAKGNEMSGITGMKAGDIFMAKKDEKEKWQAPEAIESELNSEYDEGACCFSPDGKTMYLTRCAHDPDYPRYAQIFKSQRSDASWSKPQLLEISKDTLTSYAHPAVSPDGNWLYFVSDMPGGMGGLDIWRIAITESGLGGVENVREPINSEGDEMFPVFRPNGDLYFSSNGHVGMGGLDLFVAQQDTTGKWTVENMKYPMNSSGDDFGITFEGLHNRGFFSSNRGDARGWDHIFAFECPEVLQTVKGWVYEKDGYELPAGVVYMVGNDGTNLKLSVKGDGSFEQEIKPNVDYVFLGTCKGYLNHKEDLRIDTSSVSREYVLQFPLASITAPVLVRNIFYEFDSAELTPESTPALDSLVVLLEENPNITIELASHCDYRGADAYNERLSQRRAESVVNYLIAHGIAADRLTPKGYGEYRPKIVTRKIAELNPFLTEGDTLTEAFILRIEDEEKQEICNALNRRTEFKVLRTTYGLFDTLKAAVEQEENEPEDSAALKEDEEQEEAESPTTEP
;
A
#
# COMPACT_ATOMS: atom_id res chain seq x y z
N MET A 1 18.10 -2.41 -68.20
CA MET A 1 16.98 -3.13 -68.81
C MET A 1 15.67 -2.34 -68.76
N LEU A 2 15.26 -1.80 -67.62
CA LEU A 2 14.03 -0.99 -67.47
C LEU A 2 14.00 0.30 -68.36
N ALA A 3 15.14 1.04 -68.39
CA ALA A 3 15.27 2.24 -69.23
C ALA A 3 15.17 1.95 -70.73
N TYR A 4 15.66 0.79 -71.14
CA TYR A 4 15.56 0.34 -72.56
C TYR A 4 14.11 -0.01 -72.94
N ILE A 5 13.40 -0.68 -72.04
CA ILE A 5 11.97 -1.02 -72.22
C ILE A 5 11.12 0.26 -72.18
N TYR A 6 11.39 1.21 -71.27
CA TYR A 6 10.71 2.51 -71.21
C TYR A 6 10.86 3.33 -72.51
N ASN A 7 12.09 3.43 -73.04
CA ASN A 7 12.35 4.16 -74.28
C ASN A 7 11.73 3.47 -75.52
N LYS A 8 11.70 2.12 -75.56
CA LYS A 8 11.04 1.38 -76.65
C LYS A 8 9.53 1.55 -76.66
N VAL A 9 8.91 1.56 -75.44
CA VAL A 9 7.49 1.83 -75.22
C VAL A 9 7.13 3.27 -75.61
N LYS A 10 7.95 4.25 -75.14
CA LYS A 10 7.74 5.67 -75.51
C LYS A 10 7.80 5.93 -77.01
N THR A 11 8.70 5.24 -77.74
CA THR A 11 8.83 5.36 -79.18
C THR A 11 7.64 4.71 -79.91
N GLN A 12 7.08 3.61 -79.40
CA GLN A 12 5.88 3.00 -79.94
C GLN A 12 4.62 3.81 -79.66
N VAL A 13 4.46 4.42 -78.50
CA VAL A 13 3.33 5.30 -78.19
C VAL A 13 3.36 6.56 -79.04
N ALA A 14 4.54 7.16 -79.26
CA ALA A 14 4.67 8.31 -80.20
C ALA A 14 4.30 7.99 -81.64
N LYS A 15 4.49 6.73 -82.11
CA LYS A 15 4.05 6.28 -83.40
C LYS A 15 2.53 6.04 -83.51
N LEU A 16 1.86 5.82 -82.38
CA LEU A 16 0.42 5.56 -82.32
C LEU A 16 -0.44 6.83 -82.15
N THR A 17 0.17 7.97 -81.84
CA THR A 17 -0.50 9.27 -81.65
C THR A 17 -0.42 10.22 -82.88
N ALA A 18 0.07 9.77 -84.04
CA ALA A 18 0.05 10.54 -85.24
C ALA A 18 -1.38 10.59 -85.89
N PRO A 19 -1.82 11.71 -86.45
CA PRO A 19 -3.21 11.88 -86.93
C PRO A 19 -3.61 10.91 -88.07
N LEU A 20 -4.80 10.33 -87.97
CA LEU A 20 -5.34 9.23 -88.74
C LEU A 20 -6.09 9.72 -89.95
N SER A 21 -5.84 9.10 -91.12
CA SER A 21 -6.74 9.13 -92.27
C SER A 21 -7.86 8.07 -92.16
N SER A 22 -9.07 8.37 -92.63
CA SER A 22 -10.37 7.86 -92.26
C SER A 22 -10.75 6.42 -92.66
N ARG A 23 -9.83 5.48 -92.86
CA ARG A 23 -10.19 4.09 -93.27
C ARG A 23 -9.67 2.95 -92.35
N GLU A 24 -8.91 3.22 -91.32
CA GLU A 24 -8.29 2.18 -90.49
C GLU A 24 -8.81 2.14 -89.03
N GLY A 25 -9.94 2.75 -88.69
CA GLY A 25 -10.39 3.02 -87.34
C GLY A 25 -10.81 1.82 -86.53
N ARG A 26 -11.24 0.68 -87.08
CA ARG A 26 -11.75 -0.44 -86.25
C ARG A 26 -10.69 -1.40 -85.65
N GLY A 27 -9.57 -1.59 -86.33
CA GLY A 27 -8.50 -2.47 -85.87
C GLY A 27 -7.63 -1.86 -84.74
N ARG A 28 -7.48 -0.51 -84.80
CA ARG A 28 -6.64 0.20 -83.80
C ARG A 28 -7.30 0.46 -82.45
N VAL A 29 -8.66 0.54 -82.44
CA VAL A 29 -9.39 0.67 -81.13
C VAL A 29 -9.27 -0.62 -80.31
N CYS A 30 -9.33 -1.80 -80.93
CA CYS A 30 -9.09 -3.08 -80.26
C CYS A 30 -7.65 -3.20 -79.79
N SER A 31 -6.64 -2.75 -80.54
CA SER A 31 -5.23 -2.75 -80.08
C SER A 31 -4.99 -1.76 -78.98
N PHE A 32 -5.63 -0.57 -78.92
CA PHE A 32 -5.52 0.41 -77.91
C PHE A 32 -6.16 -0.08 -76.59
N LEU A 33 -7.30 -0.72 -76.62
CA LEU A 33 -7.97 -1.37 -75.48
C LEU A 33 -7.14 -2.55 -74.95
N PHE A 34 -6.49 -3.32 -75.81
CA PHE A 34 -5.64 -4.43 -75.41
C PHE A 34 -4.34 -3.95 -74.75
N ILE A 35 -3.71 -2.87 -75.21
CA ILE A 35 -2.54 -2.25 -74.67
C ILE A 35 -2.86 -1.55 -73.36
N THR A 36 -4.00 -0.85 -73.23
CA THR A 36 -4.45 -0.27 -71.95
C THR A 36 -4.79 -1.35 -70.91
N PHE A 37 -5.41 -2.47 -71.35
CA PHE A 37 -5.66 -3.62 -70.45
C PHE A 37 -4.35 -4.30 -69.99
N LEU A 38 -3.35 -4.46 -70.90
CA LEU A 38 -2.01 -4.95 -70.52
C LEU A 38 -1.28 -3.98 -69.58
N PHE A 39 -1.41 -2.67 -69.76
CA PHE A 39 -0.83 -1.66 -68.86
C PHE A 39 -1.51 -1.65 -67.50
N ILE A 40 -2.82 -1.81 -67.47
CA ILE A 40 -3.57 -1.90 -66.20
C ILE A 40 -3.25 -3.22 -65.49
N THR A 41 -3.16 -4.35 -66.21
CA THR A 41 -2.77 -5.63 -65.57
C THR A 41 -1.31 -5.67 -65.14
N SER A 42 -0.37 -5.09 -65.86
CA SER A 42 1.02 -4.99 -65.50
C SER A 42 1.21 -4.05 -64.32
N SER A 43 0.53 -2.90 -64.27
CA SER A 43 0.58 -1.99 -63.12
C SER A 43 -0.01 -2.62 -61.84
N LEU A 44 -1.05 -3.47 -61.97
CA LEU A 44 -1.60 -4.25 -60.84
C LEU A 44 -0.65 -5.35 -60.41
N LEU A 45 0.08 -6.02 -61.29
CA LEU A 45 1.10 -7.02 -60.97
C LEU A 45 2.34 -6.39 -60.32
N PHE A 46 2.80 -5.23 -60.78
CA PHE A 46 3.91 -4.50 -60.16
C PHE A 46 3.54 -3.92 -58.80
N SER A 47 2.29 -3.50 -58.59
CA SER A 47 1.81 -3.02 -57.31
C SER A 47 1.69 -4.17 -56.28
N SER A 48 1.27 -5.37 -56.69
CA SER A 48 1.19 -6.56 -55.86
C SER A 48 2.59 -7.06 -55.42
N CYS A 49 3.55 -7.08 -56.36
CA CYS A 49 4.94 -7.47 -56.06
C CYS A 49 5.61 -6.50 -55.08
N GLY A 50 5.35 -5.20 -55.24
CA GLY A 50 5.87 -4.19 -54.29
C GLY A 50 5.23 -4.22 -52.91
N ALA A 51 3.97 -4.67 -52.79
CA ALA A 51 3.32 -4.84 -51.49
C ALA A 51 3.97 -6.00 -50.70
N GLU A 52 4.16 -7.17 -51.33
CA GLU A 52 4.76 -8.33 -50.65
C GLU A 52 6.23 -8.09 -50.29
N THR A 53 6.98 -7.32 -51.04
CA THR A 53 8.35 -6.92 -50.68
C THR A 53 8.40 -6.11 -49.40
N ASN A 54 7.47 -5.15 -49.23
CA ASN A 54 7.38 -4.39 -48.01
C ASN A 54 6.97 -5.27 -46.81
N ILE A 55 6.07 -6.23 -47.00
CA ILE A 55 5.67 -7.13 -45.90
C ILE A 55 6.86 -8.01 -45.49
N LYS A 56 7.58 -8.63 -46.41
CA LYS A 56 8.79 -9.42 -46.11
C LYS A 56 9.85 -8.59 -45.37
N LYS A 57 10.05 -7.33 -45.81
CA LYS A 57 10.97 -6.42 -45.09
C LYS A 57 10.48 -6.12 -43.67
N GLY A 58 9.17 -5.87 -43.49
CA GLY A 58 8.54 -5.68 -42.19
C GLY A 58 8.69 -6.93 -41.31
N ASP A 59 8.52 -8.14 -41.87
CA ASP A 59 8.69 -9.39 -41.12
C ASP A 59 10.13 -9.57 -40.62
N ALA A 60 11.13 -9.24 -41.46
CA ALA A 60 12.53 -9.28 -41.06
C ALA A 60 12.85 -8.28 -39.91
N LEU A 61 12.36 -7.04 -40.04
CA LEU A 61 12.50 -6.02 -38.98
C LEU A 61 11.78 -6.39 -37.68
N TYR A 62 10.57 -6.95 -37.80
CA TYR A 62 9.81 -7.42 -36.65
C TYR A 62 10.55 -8.53 -35.88
N ALA A 63 11.16 -9.47 -36.62
CA ALA A 63 11.89 -10.60 -36.07
C ALA A 63 13.12 -10.18 -35.24
N ILE A 64 13.71 -9.04 -35.56
CA ILE A 64 14.83 -8.45 -34.78
C ILE A 64 14.39 -7.36 -33.79
N GLY A 65 13.05 -7.18 -33.57
CA GLY A 65 12.50 -6.23 -32.61
C GLY A 65 12.43 -4.77 -33.08
N GLU A 66 12.76 -4.47 -34.35
CA GLU A 66 12.70 -3.12 -34.93
C GLU A 66 11.25 -2.70 -35.23
N TYR A 67 10.41 -2.62 -34.20
CA TYR A 67 8.94 -2.50 -34.31
C TYR A 67 8.47 -1.21 -34.99
N TYR A 68 9.16 -0.08 -34.77
CA TYR A 68 8.81 1.18 -35.40
C TYR A 68 9.02 1.12 -36.92
N ASP A 69 10.15 0.60 -37.35
CA ASP A 69 10.49 0.45 -38.76
C ASP A 69 9.66 -0.64 -39.40
N ALA A 70 9.41 -1.76 -38.71
CA ALA A 70 8.49 -2.80 -39.18
C ALA A 70 7.08 -2.24 -39.43
N ALA A 71 6.54 -1.43 -38.50
CA ALA A 71 5.25 -0.76 -38.65
C ALA A 71 5.20 0.12 -39.91
N ALA A 72 6.29 0.86 -40.19
CA ALA A 72 6.39 1.70 -41.38
C ALA A 72 6.34 0.88 -42.70
N GLU A 73 7.06 -0.25 -42.75
CA GLU A 73 7.04 -1.16 -43.90
C GLU A 73 5.70 -1.87 -44.02
N TYR A 74 5.11 -2.37 -42.97
CA TYR A 74 3.75 -2.95 -43.00
C TYR A 74 2.71 -1.94 -43.47
N LYS A 75 2.80 -0.67 -43.02
CA LYS A 75 1.90 0.40 -43.51
C LYS A 75 2.03 0.64 -45.02
N LYS A 76 3.26 0.63 -45.58
CA LYS A 76 3.50 0.71 -47.01
C LYS A 76 2.87 -0.48 -47.73
N GLY A 77 3.07 -1.71 -47.22
CA GLY A 77 2.50 -2.93 -47.73
C GLY A 77 0.97 -2.92 -47.69
N TYR A 78 0.36 -2.50 -46.59
CA TYR A 78 -1.07 -2.35 -46.41
C TYR A 78 -1.67 -1.35 -47.44
N SER A 79 -1.03 -0.19 -47.61
CA SER A 79 -1.50 0.85 -48.54
C SER A 79 -1.49 0.39 -50.02
N ARG A 80 -0.56 -0.51 -50.39
CA ARG A 80 -0.44 -1.11 -51.72
C ARG A 80 -1.33 -2.35 -51.90
N THR A 81 -2.02 -2.82 -50.86
CA THR A 81 -2.93 -3.96 -50.95
C THR A 81 -4.28 -3.54 -51.51
N ALA A 82 -4.78 -4.26 -52.52
CA ALA A 82 -6.08 -3.99 -53.12
C ALA A 82 -7.20 -4.03 -52.05
N VAL A 83 -8.13 -3.08 -52.13
CA VAL A 83 -9.24 -2.95 -51.13
C VAL A 83 -10.12 -4.20 -51.09
N LYS A 84 -10.25 -4.91 -52.23
CA LYS A 84 -11.01 -6.17 -52.34
C LYS A 84 -10.33 -7.37 -51.68
N ASP A 85 -9.01 -7.33 -51.45
CA ASP A 85 -8.26 -8.40 -50.81
C ASP A 85 -8.34 -8.27 -49.26
N LYS A 86 -9.53 -8.58 -48.76
CA LYS A 86 -9.84 -8.46 -47.33
C LYS A 86 -8.94 -9.32 -46.45
N PRO A 87 -8.65 -10.62 -46.78
CA PRO A 87 -7.76 -11.44 -45.92
C PRO A 87 -6.38 -10.82 -45.74
N LYS A 88 -5.71 -10.43 -46.84
CA LYS A 88 -4.39 -9.79 -46.78
C LYS A 88 -4.43 -8.45 -46.02
N ARG A 89 -5.49 -7.67 -46.16
CA ARG A 89 -5.64 -6.43 -45.38
C ARG A 89 -5.82 -6.72 -43.90
N GLY A 90 -6.53 -7.80 -43.53
CA GLY A 90 -6.67 -8.25 -42.16
C GLY A 90 -5.33 -8.61 -41.53
N GLU A 91 -4.56 -9.49 -42.18
CA GLU A 91 -3.22 -9.90 -41.78
C GLU A 91 -2.27 -8.70 -41.57
N ARG A 92 -2.21 -7.82 -42.56
CA ARG A 92 -1.34 -6.63 -42.50
C ARG A 92 -1.75 -5.63 -41.45
N SER A 93 -3.07 -5.51 -41.18
CA SER A 93 -3.57 -4.71 -40.07
C SER A 93 -3.15 -5.30 -38.71
N TRP A 94 -3.21 -6.62 -38.55
CA TRP A 94 -2.72 -7.34 -37.40
C TRP A 94 -1.23 -7.06 -37.15
N LYS A 95 -0.37 -7.29 -38.16
CA LYS A 95 1.07 -7.05 -38.07
C LYS A 95 1.40 -5.60 -37.68
N MET A 96 0.69 -4.62 -38.23
CA MET A 96 0.83 -3.22 -37.80
C MET A 96 0.38 -3.00 -36.35
N ALA A 97 -0.71 -3.66 -35.94
CA ALA A 97 -1.23 -3.52 -34.60
C ALA A 97 -0.25 -4.05 -33.55
N GLU A 98 0.36 -5.21 -33.81
CA GLU A 98 1.41 -5.77 -32.95
C GLU A 98 2.59 -4.82 -32.80
N CYS A 99 3.11 -4.26 -33.90
CA CYS A 99 4.16 -3.26 -33.81
C CYS A 99 3.76 -2.05 -32.95
N TYR A 100 2.56 -1.49 -33.18
CA TYR A 100 2.07 -0.33 -32.43
C TYR A 100 1.84 -0.65 -30.94
N ARG A 101 1.43 -1.87 -30.62
CA ARG A 101 1.28 -2.34 -29.23
C ARG A 101 2.63 -2.35 -28.51
N HIS A 102 3.67 -2.91 -29.15
CA HIS A 102 5.01 -2.98 -28.57
C HIS A 102 5.67 -1.62 -28.32
N ILE A 103 5.33 -0.60 -29.11
CA ILE A 103 5.91 0.75 -28.99
C ILE A 103 4.96 1.78 -28.34
N ASN A 104 3.95 1.32 -27.63
CA ASN A 104 3.00 2.17 -26.88
C ASN A 104 2.19 3.16 -27.75
N PHE A 105 2.04 2.93 -29.05
CA PHE A 105 1.17 3.74 -29.88
C PHE A 105 -0.28 3.27 -29.79
N THR A 106 -0.85 3.34 -28.57
CA THR A 106 -2.14 2.77 -28.17
C THR A 106 -3.27 3.08 -29.15
N ALA A 107 -3.46 4.35 -29.51
CA ALA A 107 -4.53 4.76 -30.43
C ALA A 107 -4.35 4.16 -31.85
N LYS A 108 -3.10 4.03 -32.34
CA LYS A 108 -2.82 3.39 -33.62
C LYS A 108 -3.04 1.88 -33.58
N ALA A 109 -2.66 1.25 -32.45
CA ALA A 109 -2.89 -0.17 -32.21
C ALA A 109 -4.39 -0.49 -32.21
N ILE A 110 -5.22 0.28 -31.49
CA ILE A 110 -6.69 0.14 -31.49
C ILE A 110 -7.24 0.18 -32.92
N GLY A 111 -6.90 1.22 -33.71
CA GLY A 111 -7.39 1.34 -35.07
C GLY A 111 -6.95 0.20 -36.00
N ALA A 112 -5.74 -0.32 -35.77
CA ALA A 112 -5.20 -1.43 -36.56
C ALA A 112 -5.86 -2.78 -36.17
N TYR A 113 -6.06 -3.07 -34.86
CA TYR A 113 -6.81 -4.26 -34.41
C TYR A 113 -8.28 -4.22 -34.86
N GLN A 114 -8.95 -3.07 -34.75
CA GLN A 114 -10.32 -2.92 -35.31
C GLN A 114 -10.39 -3.21 -36.78
N ASN A 115 -9.38 -2.82 -37.56
CA ASN A 115 -9.31 -3.15 -38.99
C ASN A 115 -9.06 -4.65 -39.21
N ALA A 116 -8.17 -5.30 -38.44
CA ALA A 116 -7.94 -6.74 -38.52
C ALA A 116 -9.24 -7.52 -38.27
N ILE A 117 -9.96 -7.21 -37.20
CA ILE A 117 -11.23 -7.82 -36.83
C ILE A 117 -12.30 -7.56 -37.92
N ARG A 118 -12.42 -6.32 -38.42
CA ARG A 118 -13.34 -5.97 -39.49
C ARG A 118 -13.08 -6.76 -40.78
N TYR A 119 -11.83 -7.07 -41.10
CA TYR A 119 -11.43 -7.90 -42.22
C TYR A 119 -11.44 -9.41 -41.90
N LYS A 120 -11.98 -9.80 -40.73
CA LYS A 120 -12.10 -11.20 -40.27
C LYS A 120 -10.74 -11.92 -40.19
N TYR A 121 -9.73 -11.26 -39.62
CA TYR A 121 -8.48 -11.93 -39.27
C TYR A 121 -8.77 -13.08 -38.31
N PRO A 122 -8.23 -14.29 -38.53
CA PRO A 122 -8.74 -15.49 -37.88
C PRO A 122 -8.29 -15.63 -36.43
N ASP A 123 -7.25 -14.93 -35.99
CA ASP A 123 -6.71 -15.05 -34.65
C ASP A 123 -7.56 -14.28 -33.63
N SER A 124 -8.10 -14.98 -32.63
CA SER A 124 -8.91 -14.43 -31.57
C SER A 124 -8.12 -13.46 -30.67
N MET A 125 -6.77 -13.58 -30.63
CA MET A 125 -5.91 -12.66 -29.90
C MET A 125 -6.09 -11.20 -30.33
N ALA A 126 -6.54 -10.95 -31.58
CA ALA A 126 -6.87 -9.61 -32.05
C ALA A 126 -7.94 -8.93 -31.15
N VAL A 127 -8.89 -9.70 -30.62
CA VAL A 127 -9.96 -9.20 -29.76
C VAL A 127 -9.42 -8.93 -28.35
N LEU A 128 -8.59 -9.85 -27.82
CA LEU A 128 -7.95 -9.67 -26.51
C LEU A 128 -7.06 -8.42 -26.49
N TYR A 129 -6.15 -8.30 -27.46
CA TYR A 129 -5.25 -7.15 -27.54
C TYR A 129 -5.97 -5.84 -27.83
N LEU A 130 -7.08 -5.87 -28.60
CA LEU A 130 -7.94 -4.69 -28.72
C LEU A 130 -8.53 -4.29 -27.38
N ALA A 131 -9.01 -5.26 -26.59
CA ALA A 131 -9.56 -4.99 -25.25
C ALA A 131 -8.50 -4.39 -24.31
N GLN A 132 -7.28 -4.94 -24.29
CA GLN A 132 -6.17 -4.41 -23.50
C GLN A 132 -5.81 -2.97 -23.93
N MET A 133 -5.72 -2.68 -25.22
CA MET A 133 -5.42 -1.32 -25.70
C MET A 133 -6.55 -0.33 -25.38
N GLN A 134 -7.81 -0.76 -25.41
CA GLN A 134 -8.94 0.07 -24.98
C GLN A 134 -8.93 0.30 -23.46
N HIS A 135 -8.57 -0.73 -22.67
CA HIS A 135 -8.38 -0.63 -21.23
C HIS A 135 -7.30 0.42 -20.92
N LYS A 136 -6.14 0.31 -21.56
CA LYS A 136 -5.02 1.26 -21.46
C LYS A 136 -5.40 2.69 -21.88
N GLN A 137 -6.32 2.85 -22.81
CA GLN A 137 -6.85 4.16 -23.21
C GLN A 137 -7.90 4.71 -22.22
N GLY A 138 -8.37 3.89 -21.27
CA GLY A 138 -9.42 4.23 -20.32
C GLY A 138 -10.85 4.06 -20.88
N ASP A 139 -11.00 3.44 -22.04
CA ASP A 139 -12.30 3.07 -22.62
C ASP A 139 -12.79 1.75 -22.03
N TYR A 140 -13.05 1.77 -20.71
CA TYR A 140 -13.42 0.59 -19.94
C TYR A 140 -14.68 -0.11 -20.44
N LYS A 141 -15.63 0.66 -21.02
CA LYS A 141 -16.88 0.12 -21.55
C LYS A 141 -16.63 -0.80 -22.76
N ASN A 142 -15.86 -0.33 -23.73
CA ASN A 142 -15.55 -1.12 -24.91
C ASN A 142 -14.52 -2.22 -24.60
N ALA A 143 -13.56 -1.96 -23.72
CA ALA A 143 -12.62 -2.96 -23.23
C ALA A 143 -13.37 -4.16 -22.60
N ALA A 144 -14.26 -3.92 -21.62
CA ALA A 144 -15.03 -4.97 -20.97
C ALA A 144 -15.88 -5.79 -21.98
N LYS A 145 -16.48 -5.11 -22.98
CA LYS A 145 -17.22 -5.80 -24.04
C LYS A 145 -16.33 -6.73 -24.86
N ASN A 146 -15.12 -6.30 -25.22
CA ASN A 146 -14.20 -7.09 -26.02
C ASN A 146 -13.54 -8.21 -25.18
N TYR A 147 -13.26 -7.98 -23.89
CA TYR A 147 -12.85 -9.07 -22.98
C TYR A 147 -13.93 -10.16 -22.90
N GLN A 148 -15.20 -9.79 -22.75
CA GLN A 148 -16.30 -10.76 -22.75
C GLN A 148 -16.38 -11.51 -24.08
N LEU A 149 -16.29 -10.81 -25.21
CA LEU A 149 -16.31 -11.43 -26.55
C LEU A 149 -15.16 -12.43 -26.73
N PHE A 150 -13.98 -12.15 -26.16
CA PHE A 150 -12.85 -13.07 -26.19
C PHE A 150 -13.12 -14.29 -25.29
N LEU A 151 -13.65 -14.08 -24.07
CA LEU A 151 -13.99 -15.17 -23.13
C LEU A 151 -15.09 -16.09 -23.63
N ASP A 152 -16.00 -15.60 -24.48
CA ASP A 152 -17.01 -16.42 -25.16
C ASP A 152 -16.35 -17.46 -26.09
N SER A 153 -15.15 -17.17 -26.60
CA SER A 153 -14.37 -18.06 -27.50
C SER A 153 -13.26 -18.82 -26.75
N VAL A 154 -12.69 -18.24 -25.71
CA VAL A 154 -11.60 -18.81 -24.89
C VAL A 154 -11.96 -18.67 -23.41
N PRO A 155 -12.87 -19.53 -22.89
CA PRO A 155 -13.29 -19.50 -21.50
C PRO A 155 -12.10 -19.77 -20.56
N GLY A 156 -12.01 -18.98 -19.47
CA GLY A 156 -10.99 -19.19 -18.43
C GLY A 156 -9.65 -18.48 -18.63
N ASP A 157 -9.46 -17.75 -19.73
CA ASP A 157 -8.23 -16.94 -19.90
C ASP A 157 -8.13 -15.87 -18.81
N GLN A 158 -7.08 -16.00 -17.96
CA GLN A 158 -6.91 -15.16 -16.78
C GLN A 158 -6.63 -13.70 -17.14
N ARG A 159 -5.95 -13.42 -18.26
CA ARG A 159 -5.68 -12.05 -18.72
C ARG A 159 -6.98 -11.31 -19.03
N ALA A 160 -7.93 -11.99 -19.69
CA ALA A 160 -9.23 -11.40 -20.02
C ALA A 160 -10.11 -11.26 -18.76
N ILE A 161 -10.10 -12.26 -17.84
CA ILE A 161 -10.85 -12.21 -16.57
C ILE A 161 -10.35 -11.06 -15.70
N LYS A 162 -9.04 -10.98 -15.48
CA LYS A 162 -8.41 -9.91 -14.68
C LYS A 162 -8.63 -8.53 -15.34
N GLY A 163 -8.48 -8.42 -16.66
CA GLY A 163 -8.74 -7.20 -17.42
C GLY A 163 -10.20 -6.71 -17.29
N MET A 164 -11.17 -7.62 -17.36
CA MET A 164 -12.59 -7.28 -17.14
C MET A 164 -12.87 -6.80 -15.72
N ARG A 165 -12.27 -7.46 -14.71
CA ARG A 165 -12.32 -7.00 -13.30
C ARG A 165 -11.68 -5.62 -13.17
N GLY A 166 -10.53 -5.38 -13.81
CA GLY A 166 -9.83 -4.10 -13.83
C GLY A 166 -10.70 -2.97 -14.37
N CYS A 167 -11.44 -3.20 -15.47
CA CYS A 167 -12.37 -2.21 -16.00
C CYS A 167 -13.44 -1.75 -14.99
N THR A 168 -13.86 -2.64 -14.08
CA THR A 168 -14.82 -2.34 -13.03
C THR A 168 -14.14 -1.63 -11.86
N GLN A 169 -13.01 -2.18 -11.39
CA GLN A 169 -12.27 -1.64 -10.24
C GLN A 169 -11.72 -0.24 -10.50
N ALA A 170 -11.21 0.03 -11.70
CA ALA A 170 -10.71 1.35 -12.08
C ALA A 170 -11.76 2.46 -11.88
N GLN A 171 -13.02 2.17 -12.16
CA GLN A 171 -14.11 3.12 -11.97
C GLN A 171 -14.43 3.35 -10.48
N ILE A 172 -14.31 2.29 -9.65
CA ILE A 172 -14.48 2.38 -8.20
C ILE A 172 -13.34 3.18 -7.59
N TRP A 173 -12.08 2.87 -7.92
CA TRP A 173 -10.90 3.56 -7.42
C TRP A 173 -10.87 5.04 -7.80
N LYS A 174 -11.30 5.40 -9.02
CA LYS A 174 -11.45 6.81 -9.43
C LYS A 174 -12.47 7.58 -8.60
N LYS A 175 -13.53 6.92 -8.12
CA LYS A 175 -14.54 7.54 -7.24
C LYS A 175 -14.11 7.63 -5.80
N LYS A 176 -13.20 6.75 -5.37
CA LYS A 176 -12.63 6.70 -4.01
C LYS A 176 -11.10 6.72 -4.13
N PRO A 177 -10.49 7.87 -4.45
CA PRO A 177 -9.04 7.99 -4.58
C PRO A 177 -8.35 7.73 -3.22
N THR A 178 -7.11 7.28 -3.27
CA THR A 178 -6.22 7.28 -2.10
C THR A 178 -5.82 8.72 -1.75
N LEU A 179 -5.14 8.89 -0.63
CA LEU A 179 -4.68 10.21 -0.17
C LEU A 179 -3.49 10.78 -0.96
N HIS A 180 -2.91 9.98 -1.84
CA HIS A 180 -1.78 10.44 -2.64
C HIS A 180 -2.14 11.66 -3.50
N THR A 181 -1.24 12.62 -3.58
CA THR A 181 -1.24 13.67 -4.58
C THR A 181 -0.23 13.29 -5.66
N VAL A 182 -0.58 13.48 -6.93
CA VAL A 182 0.28 13.15 -8.07
C VAL A 182 0.34 14.35 -9.00
N LYS A 183 1.55 14.81 -9.32
CA LYS A 183 1.80 15.95 -10.19
C LYS A 183 2.91 15.64 -11.18
N LYS A 184 2.73 16.03 -12.46
CA LYS A 184 3.83 16.02 -13.43
C LYS A 184 4.92 16.97 -12.98
N GLU A 185 6.19 16.51 -12.98
CA GLU A 185 7.31 17.33 -12.56
C GLU A 185 8.00 18.00 -13.77
N PRO A 186 7.72 19.29 -14.04
CA PRO A 186 8.20 19.92 -15.26
C PRO A 186 9.72 20.02 -15.37
N LEU A 187 10.41 20.08 -14.23
CA LEU A 187 11.86 20.28 -14.18
C LEU A 187 12.61 19.07 -14.76
N PHE A 188 12.15 17.87 -14.47
CA PHE A 188 12.80 16.63 -14.90
C PHE A 188 12.38 16.20 -16.30
N ASN A 189 11.25 16.70 -16.78
CA ASN A 189 10.68 16.30 -18.06
C ASN A 189 11.17 17.14 -19.23
N SER A 190 11.55 16.47 -20.29
CA SER A 190 11.87 17.05 -21.61
C SER A 190 10.64 17.05 -22.53
N ARG A 191 10.87 17.37 -23.81
CA ARG A 191 9.87 17.18 -24.89
C ARG A 191 9.89 15.75 -25.47
N ARG A 192 10.64 14.85 -24.86
CA ARG A 192 10.80 13.46 -25.26
C ARG A 192 10.38 12.55 -24.10
N SER A 193 10.71 11.27 -24.17
CA SER A 193 10.44 10.32 -23.10
C SER A 193 11.48 10.47 -22.00
N ASP A 194 11.01 10.60 -20.75
CA ASP A 194 11.79 10.67 -19.53
C ASP A 194 11.17 9.70 -18.52
N PHE A 195 11.94 8.71 -18.02
CA PHE A 195 11.37 7.61 -17.23
C PHE A 195 12.39 6.96 -16.31
N SER A 196 11.91 6.01 -15.49
CA SER A 196 12.70 5.22 -14.53
C SER A 196 13.54 6.08 -13.58
N PRO A 197 12.91 6.98 -12.79
CA PRO A 197 13.60 7.79 -11.81
C PRO A 197 14.11 6.93 -10.65
N VAL A 198 15.33 7.21 -10.16
CA VAL A 198 15.95 6.54 -9.01
C VAL A 198 16.60 7.59 -8.12
N LEU A 199 16.12 7.74 -6.91
CA LEU A 199 16.72 8.59 -5.90
C LEU A 199 17.97 7.91 -5.32
N TYR A 200 19.01 8.71 -5.05
CA TYR A 200 20.30 8.26 -4.58
C TYR A 200 20.95 9.30 -3.64
N GLY A 201 21.85 8.83 -2.77
CA GLY A 201 22.53 9.62 -1.75
C GLY A 201 21.90 9.47 -0.38
N ASP A 202 22.66 9.76 0.68
CA ASP A 202 22.20 9.62 2.08
C ASP A 202 21.06 10.58 2.40
N GLU A 203 21.04 11.74 1.73
CA GLU A 203 19.98 12.77 1.86
C GLU A 203 19.03 12.78 0.68
N TRP A 204 19.06 11.77 -0.20
CA TRP A 204 18.21 11.68 -1.39
C TRP A 204 18.31 12.94 -2.26
N ASP A 205 19.53 13.46 -2.41
CA ASP A 205 19.87 14.72 -3.09
C ASP A 205 20.17 14.55 -4.58
N GLN A 206 20.25 13.32 -5.07
CA GLN A 206 20.51 12.97 -6.46
C GLN A 206 19.38 12.13 -7.03
N LEU A 207 18.92 12.48 -8.24
CA LEU A 207 17.92 11.75 -8.99
C LEU A 207 18.50 11.32 -10.34
N PHE A 208 18.65 10.02 -10.54
CA PHE A 208 18.99 9.43 -11.81
C PHE A 208 17.71 9.13 -12.60
N LEU A 209 17.72 9.31 -13.90
CA LEU A 209 16.58 9.00 -14.76
C LEU A 209 17.07 8.63 -16.18
N THR A 210 16.26 7.86 -16.87
CA THR A 210 16.49 7.56 -18.29
C THR A 210 15.80 8.61 -19.16
N SER A 211 16.46 9.10 -20.21
CA SER A 211 15.90 10.10 -21.10
C SER A 211 16.33 9.94 -22.54
N THR A 212 15.38 10.13 -23.45
CA THR A 212 15.62 10.18 -24.92
C THR A 212 15.74 11.60 -25.44
N ARG A 213 16.10 12.56 -24.58
CA ARG A 213 16.23 13.99 -24.92
C ARG A 213 17.38 14.22 -25.93
N PRO A 214 17.42 15.38 -26.62
CA PRO A 214 18.42 15.65 -27.66
C PRO A 214 19.88 15.53 -27.20
N GLN A 215 20.15 15.73 -25.92
CA GLN A 215 21.48 15.65 -25.29
C GLN A 215 21.97 14.20 -25.07
N ALA A 216 21.12 13.18 -25.24
CA ALA A 216 21.55 11.80 -25.18
C ALA A 216 22.59 11.50 -26.27
N LYS A 217 23.51 10.57 -26.01
CA LYS A 217 24.54 10.12 -26.95
C LYS A 217 23.91 9.40 -28.15
N GLY A 218 24.69 9.16 -29.19
CA GLY A 218 24.18 8.57 -30.41
C GLY A 218 23.38 9.57 -31.28
N ASN A 219 23.43 9.43 -32.59
CA ASN A 219 22.74 10.30 -33.52
C ASN A 219 21.63 9.58 -34.30
N GLU A 220 21.60 8.25 -34.25
CA GLU A 220 20.63 7.44 -34.94
C GLU A 220 19.33 7.30 -34.18
N MET A 221 18.24 7.19 -34.93
CA MET A 221 16.93 6.92 -34.36
C MET A 221 16.77 5.42 -34.18
N SER A 222 16.33 4.98 -33.03
CA SER A 222 16.03 3.59 -32.74
C SER A 222 14.94 3.07 -33.68
N GLY A 223 15.19 1.99 -34.39
CA GLY A 223 14.16 1.30 -35.16
C GLY A 223 13.11 0.61 -34.30
N ILE A 224 13.36 0.44 -32.99
CA ILE A 224 12.39 -0.08 -32.01
C ILE A 224 11.33 0.99 -31.74
N THR A 225 11.74 2.19 -31.31
CA THR A 225 10.83 3.23 -30.78
C THR A 225 10.60 4.39 -31.74
N GLY A 226 11.47 4.59 -32.71
CA GLY A 226 11.52 5.79 -33.54
C GLY A 226 11.97 7.05 -32.81
N MET A 227 12.59 6.88 -31.65
CA MET A 227 13.20 7.94 -30.86
C MET A 227 14.75 7.74 -30.81
N LYS A 228 15.44 8.71 -30.29
CA LYS A 228 16.87 8.57 -29.98
C LYS A 228 17.07 7.51 -28.91
N ALA A 229 18.26 6.91 -28.85
CA ALA A 229 18.63 6.01 -27.76
C ALA A 229 18.48 6.71 -26.40
N GLY A 230 18.08 5.96 -25.39
CA GLY A 230 17.98 6.45 -24.02
C GLY A 230 19.32 6.49 -23.32
N ASP A 231 19.62 7.54 -22.58
CA ASP A 231 20.78 7.70 -21.72
C ASP A 231 20.35 7.93 -20.28
N ILE A 232 21.27 7.65 -19.35
CA ILE A 232 21.09 8.00 -17.93
C ILE A 232 21.48 9.47 -17.73
N PHE A 233 20.56 10.24 -17.18
CA PHE A 233 20.74 11.62 -16.77
C PHE A 233 20.67 11.71 -15.26
N MET A 234 21.24 12.78 -14.68
CA MET A 234 21.25 13.00 -13.25
C MET A 234 20.84 14.46 -12.94
N ALA A 235 19.90 14.62 -12.03
CA ALA A 235 19.58 15.88 -11.39
C ALA A 235 20.14 15.89 -9.96
N LYS A 236 20.54 17.05 -9.45
CA LYS A 236 21.02 17.24 -8.08
C LYS A 236 20.24 18.34 -7.39
N LYS A 237 20.14 18.27 -6.06
CA LYS A 237 19.73 19.40 -5.23
C LYS A 237 20.93 20.36 -5.06
N ASP A 238 20.66 21.66 -5.05
CA ASP A 238 21.65 22.68 -4.71
C ASP A 238 21.78 22.83 -3.17
N GLU A 239 22.66 23.74 -2.73
CA GLU A 239 22.89 24.07 -1.31
C GLU A 239 21.61 24.58 -0.59
N LYS A 240 20.55 24.90 -1.32
CA LYS A 240 19.22 25.33 -0.81
C LYS A 240 18.18 24.23 -0.95
N GLU A 241 18.61 22.98 -1.12
CA GLU A 241 17.76 21.79 -1.32
C GLU A 241 16.81 21.89 -2.53
N LYS A 242 17.13 22.73 -3.52
CA LYS A 242 16.32 22.86 -4.74
C LYS A 242 16.89 22.00 -5.85
N TRP A 243 16.02 21.20 -6.44
CA TRP A 243 16.35 20.39 -7.60
C TRP A 243 16.83 21.26 -8.78
N GLN A 244 17.90 20.83 -9.42
CA GLN A 244 18.42 21.34 -10.67
C GLN A 244 17.93 20.51 -11.85
N ALA A 245 17.98 21.07 -13.07
CA ALA A 245 17.58 20.33 -14.27
C ALA A 245 18.51 19.13 -14.50
N PRO A 246 18.00 17.99 -15.02
CA PRO A 246 18.85 16.83 -15.31
C PRO A 246 19.88 17.11 -16.37
N GLU A 247 21.12 16.72 -16.11
CA GLU A 247 22.25 16.81 -17.02
C GLU A 247 22.76 15.41 -17.40
N ALA A 248 23.36 15.28 -18.58
CA ALA A 248 23.98 14.04 -18.99
C ALA A 248 25.18 13.74 -18.07
N ILE A 249 25.32 12.48 -17.66
CA ILE A 249 26.42 12.07 -16.81
C ILE A 249 27.72 12.08 -17.62
N GLU A 250 28.69 12.87 -17.16
CA GLU A 250 30.05 12.89 -17.73
C GLU A 250 30.83 11.67 -17.30
N SER A 251 30.50 10.51 -17.84
CA SER A 251 31.19 9.23 -17.56
C SER A 251 31.03 8.26 -18.74
N GLU A 252 31.69 7.11 -18.65
CA GLU A 252 31.54 6.01 -19.60
C GLU A 252 30.23 5.19 -19.37
N LEU A 253 29.32 5.66 -18.48
CA LEU A 253 28.03 5.00 -18.23
C LEU A 253 27.15 4.98 -19.48
N ASN A 254 27.10 6.11 -20.19
CA ASN A 254 26.32 6.25 -21.42
C ASN A 254 27.18 5.95 -22.65
N SER A 255 26.61 5.27 -23.62
CA SER A 255 27.25 4.91 -24.89
C SER A 255 26.40 5.37 -26.10
N GLU A 256 26.59 4.80 -27.25
CA GLU A 256 25.72 4.98 -28.42
C GLU A 256 24.49 4.06 -28.43
N TYR A 257 24.40 3.16 -27.43
CA TYR A 257 23.28 2.23 -27.24
C TYR A 257 22.21 2.79 -26.32
N ASP A 258 21.14 2.03 -26.11
CA ASP A 258 20.10 2.36 -25.12
C ASP A 258 20.58 1.94 -23.73
N GLU A 259 20.78 2.90 -22.82
CA GLU A 259 21.00 2.71 -21.40
C GLU A 259 19.81 3.21 -20.58
N GLY A 260 19.50 2.50 -19.51
CA GLY A 260 18.43 2.95 -18.61
C GLY A 260 18.14 2.01 -17.45
N ALA A 261 17.07 2.31 -16.72
CA ALA A 261 16.59 1.55 -15.58
C ALA A 261 17.75 1.04 -14.70
N CYS A 262 18.32 1.92 -13.89
CA CYS A 262 19.41 1.60 -12.99
C CYS A 262 18.92 1.41 -11.54
N CYS A 263 19.75 0.77 -10.70
CA CYS A 263 19.63 0.72 -9.26
C CYS A 263 21.01 0.75 -8.60
N PHE A 264 21.04 0.89 -7.29
CA PHE A 264 22.29 0.95 -6.51
C PHE A 264 22.32 -0.15 -5.46
N SER A 265 23.54 -0.60 -5.12
CA SER A 265 23.74 -1.41 -3.91
C SER A 265 23.43 -0.59 -2.67
N PRO A 266 23.05 -1.20 -1.52
CA PRO A 266 22.71 -0.48 -0.29
C PRO A 266 23.85 0.43 0.22
N ASP A 267 25.12 0.09 -0.06
CA ASP A 267 26.28 0.91 0.30
C ASP A 267 26.56 2.04 -0.71
N GLY A 268 25.74 2.18 -1.76
CA GLY A 268 25.86 3.19 -2.81
C GLY A 268 27.07 3.07 -3.72
N LYS A 269 27.89 2.00 -3.61
CA LYS A 269 29.16 1.88 -4.36
C LYS A 269 29.05 1.15 -5.68
N THR A 270 27.98 0.37 -5.88
CA THR A 270 27.73 -0.34 -7.13
C THR A 270 26.45 0.14 -7.78
N MET A 271 26.51 0.49 -9.05
CA MET A 271 25.33 0.73 -9.90
C MET A 271 25.13 -0.48 -10.79
N TYR A 272 23.91 -0.98 -10.86
CA TYR A 272 23.44 -1.91 -11.87
C TYR A 272 22.55 -1.17 -12.85
N LEU A 273 22.73 -1.40 -14.15
CA LEU A 273 21.98 -0.71 -15.19
C LEU A 273 21.61 -1.66 -16.33
N THR A 274 20.51 -1.39 -16.99
CA THR A 274 20.10 -2.08 -18.21
C THR A 274 20.74 -1.43 -19.43
N ARG A 275 21.27 -2.22 -20.36
CA ARG A 275 21.75 -1.77 -21.66
C ARG A 275 21.25 -2.69 -22.77
N CYS A 276 20.81 -2.10 -23.89
CA CYS A 276 20.39 -2.82 -25.08
C CYS A 276 21.36 -2.50 -26.22
N ALA A 277 22.38 -3.33 -26.41
CA ALA A 277 23.32 -3.17 -27.51
C ALA A 277 22.66 -3.48 -28.86
N HIS A 278 23.04 -2.74 -29.92
CA HIS A 278 22.55 -3.00 -31.25
C HIS A 278 23.42 -4.04 -31.97
N ASP A 279 22.79 -5.08 -32.48
CA ASP A 279 23.39 -6.01 -33.42
C ASP A 279 22.49 -6.05 -34.69
N PRO A 280 23.00 -5.76 -35.88
CA PRO A 280 22.18 -5.72 -37.10
C PRO A 280 21.61 -7.09 -37.51
N ASP A 281 22.21 -8.19 -37.06
CA ASP A 281 21.83 -9.55 -37.44
C ASP A 281 21.03 -10.30 -36.37
N TYR A 282 21.00 -9.77 -35.12
CA TYR A 282 20.33 -10.41 -33.99
C TYR A 282 19.34 -9.48 -33.29
N PRO A 283 18.29 -10.01 -32.64
CA PRO A 283 17.42 -9.22 -31.79
C PRO A 283 18.18 -8.47 -30.72
N ARG A 284 17.74 -7.25 -30.39
CA ARG A 284 18.31 -6.46 -29.28
C ARG A 284 17.76 -6.99 -27.98
N TYR A 285 18.57 -7.77 -27.27
CA TYR A 285 18.24 -8.20 -25.92
C TYR A 285 18.77 -7.19 -24.90
N ALA A 286 17.97 -6.96 -23.86
CA ALA A 286 18.41 -6.20 -22.72
C ALA A 286 19.37 -7.03 -21.87
N GLN A 287 20.45 -6.42 -21.38
CA GLN A 287 21.44 -7.05 -20.51
C GLN A 287 21.74 -6.14 -19.32
N ILE A 288 22.06 -6.73 -18.17
CA ILE A 288 22.44 -5.99 -16.98
C ILE A 288 23.95 -5.83 -16.94
N PHE A 289 24.38 -4.61 -16.72
CA PHE A 289 25.78 -4.22 -16.51
C PHE A 289 25.94 -3.69 -15.08
N LYS A 290 27.14 -3.81 -14.54
CA LYS A 290 27.52 -3.20 -13.28
C LYS A 290 28.65 -2.19 -13.46
N SER A 291 28.59 -1.10 -12.72
CA SER A 291 29.60 -0.07 -12.62
C SER A 291 29.94 0.19 -11.15
N GLN A 292 31.22 0.43 -10.88
CA GLN A 292 31.72 0.75 -9.54
C GLN A 292 31.95 2.24 -9.41
N ARG A 293 31.63 2.80 -8.25
CA ARG A 293 31.93 4.19 -7.93
C ARG A 293 33.33 4.31 -7.36
N SER A 294 34.11 5.18 -7.94
CA SER A 294 35.41 5.63 -7.38
C SER A 294 35.36 7.12 -7.18
N ASP A 295 35.60 7.60 -5.95
CA ASP A 295 35.55 9.00 -5.56
C ASP A 295 34.39 9.79 -6.17
N ALA A 296 34.59 10.43 -7.31
CA ALA A 296 33.58 11.30 -7.95
C ALA A 296 32.97 10.72 -9.25
N SER A 297 33.41 9.55 -9.72
CA SER A 297 33.02 9.03 -11.03
C SER A 297 32.62 7.55 -11.00
N TRP A 298 31.83 7.15 -11.98
CA TRP A 298 31.43 5.77 -12.24
C TRP A 298 32.40 5.13 -13.24
N SER A 299 32.85 3.91 -12.97
CA SER A 299 33.67 3.13 -13.88
C SER A 299 32.90 2.75 -15.15
N LYS A 300 33.63 2.34 -16.19
CA LYS A 300 33.03 1.75 -17.38
C LYS A 300 32.18 0.53 -17.00
N PRO A 301 30.90 0.46 -17.43
CA PRO A 301 30.04 -0.66 -17.13
C PRO A 301 30.59 -1.97 -17.68
N GLN A 302 30.53 -3.02 -16.87
CA GLN A 302 30.90 -4.38 -17.21
C GLN A 302 29.66 -5.25 -17.26
N LEU A 303 29.56 -6.12 -18.28
CA LEU A 303 28.47 -7.08 -18.40
C LEU A 303 28.41 -7.98 -17.15
N LEU A 304 27.22 -8.14 -16.60
CA LEU A 304 26.94 -9.08 -15.52
C LEU A 304 26.38 -10.37 -16.12
N GLU A 305 27.19 -11.43 -16.12
CA GLU A 305 26.78 -12.74 -16.65
C GLU A 305 25.79 -13.42 -15.68
N ILE A 306 24.51 -13.23 -15.89
CA ILE A 306 23.43 -13.85 -15.08
C ILE A 306 23.18 -15.29 -15.53
N SER A 307 23.23 -15.54 -16.84
CA SER A 307 23.04 -16.85 -17.46
C SER A 307 23.86 -16.96 -18.74
N LYS A 308 24.09 -18.20 -19.20
CA LYS A 308 24.68 -18.47 -20.48
C LYS A 308 23.73 -18.31 -21.67
N ASP A 309 22.41 -18.12 -21.38
CA ASP A 309 21.43 -17.87 -22.42
C ASP A 309 21.50 -16.40 -22.86
N THR A 310 21.98 -16.21 -24.08
CA THR A 310 22.13 -14.89 -24.71
C THR A 310 20.92 -14.47 -25.55
N LEU A 311 19.89 -15.33 -25.65
CA LEU A 311 18.68 -15.06 -26.41
C LEU A 311 17.52 -14.55 -25.55
N THR A 312 17.80 -14.30 -24.28
CA THR A 312 16.85 -13.84 -23.27
C THR A 312 17.20 -12.43 -22.80
N SER A 313 16.21 -11.64 -22.49
CA SER A 313 16.39 -10.29 -21.91
C SER A 313 16.60 -10.36 -20.39
N TYR A 314 17.51 -9.55 -19.88
CA TYR A 314 17.75 -9.31 -18.46
C TYR A 314 17.74 -7.81 -18.23
N ALA A 315 16.74 -7.30 -17.52
CA ALA A 315 16.51 -5.86 -17.40
C ALA A 315 16.03 -5.44 -16.01
N HIS A 316 15.89 -4.15 -15.79
CA HIS A 316 15.32 -3.52 -14.61
C HIS A 316 15.86 -4.09 -13.29
N PRO A 317 17.15 -3.94 -13.02
CA PRO A 317 17.78 -4.48 -11.81
C PRO A 317 17.26 -3.77 -10.56
N ALA A 318 17.15 -4.51 -9.43
CA ALA A 318 16.87 -3.98 -8.09
C ALA A 318 17.61 -4.82 -7.05
N VAL A 319 18.32 -4.18 -6.13
CA VAL A 319 19.03 -4.87 -5.04
C VAL A 319 18.14 -4.89 -3.80
N SER A 320 18.08 -6.03 -3.11
CA SER A 320 17.38 -6.13 -1.82
C SER A 320 18.03 -5.25 -0.76
N PRO A 321 17.29 -4.76 0.27
CA PRO A 321 17.83 -3.86 1.29
C PRO A 321 19.01 -4.44 2.08
N ASP A 322 19.08 -5.76 2.22
CA ASP A 322 20.18 -6.49 2.87
C ASP A 322 21.40 -6.69 1.98
N GLY A 323 21.31 -6.32 0.67
CA GLY A 323 22.38 -6.47 -0.31
C GLY A 323 22.60 -7.89 -0.83
N ASN A 324 21.83 -8.87 -0.36
CA ASN A 324 22.08 -10.29 -0.64
C ASN A 324 21.48 -10.79 -1.95
N TRP A 325 20.50 -10.04 -2.52
CA TRP A 325 19.80 -10.45 -3.73
C TRP A 325 19.76 -9.34 -4.77
N LEU A 326 20.05 -9.72 -6.02
CA LEU A 326 19.72 -8.91 -7.19
C LEU A 326 18.43 -9.45 -7.81
N TYR A 327 17.37 -8.64 -7.76
CA TYR A 327 16.15 -8.87 -8.50
C TYR A 327 16.27 -8.27 -9.89
N PHE A 328 15.66 -8.90 -10.87
CA PHE A 328 15.68 -8.44 -12.26
C PHE A 328 14.47 -8.99 -13.02
N VAL A 329 14.23 -8.45 -14.19
CA VAL A 329 13.14 -8.85 -15.08
C VAL A 329 13.69 -9.65 -16.25
N SER A 330 13.02 -10.74 -16.60
CA SER A 330 13.44 -11.60 -17.70
C SER A 330 12.26 -12.38 -18.31
N ASP A 331 12.34 -12.63 -19.62
CA ASP A 331 11.50 -13.53 -20.40
C ASP A 331 12.09 -14.96 -20.50
N MET A 332 13.00 -15.31 -19.62
CA MET A 332 13.65 -16.63 -19.65
C MET A 332 12.66 -17.78 -19.46
N PRO A 333 12.95 -18.96 -20.06
CA PRO A 333 12.08 -20.13 -19.92
C PRO A 333 11.85 -20.55 -18.48
N GLY A 334 10.62 -20.93 -18.16
CA GLY A 334 10.21 -21.32 -16.80
C GLY A 334 9.55 -20.20 -16.00
N GLY A 335 9.32 -19.04 -16.61
CA GLY A 335 8.46 -17.97 -16.10
C GLY A 335 6.99 -18.35 -16.02
N MET A 336 6.17 -17.40 -15.59
CA MET A 336 4.72 -17.56 -15.45
C MET A 336 3.94 -16.82 -16.54
N GLY A 337 4.49 -15.72 -17.02
CA GLY A 337 3.89 -14.85 -18.03
C GLY A 337 4.80 -14.48 -19.18
N GLY A 338 4.81 -13.21 -19.50
CA GLY A 338 5.72 -12.62 -20.48
C GLY A 338 7.06 -12.29 -19.87
N LEU A 339 7.14 -11.11 -19.23
CA LEU A 339 8.28 -10.68 -18.44
C LEU A 339 8.00 -10.92 -16.98
N ASP A 340 8.77 -11.76 -16.33
CA ASP A 340 8.67 -12.08 -14.91
C ASP A 340 9.78 -11.42 -14.09
N ILE A 341 9.53 -11.21 -12.80
CA ILE A 341 10.56 -10.86 -11.82
C ILE A 341 11.27 -12.14 -11.36
N TRP A 342 12.58 -12.12 -11.46
CA TRP A 342 13.50 -13.16 -11.03
C TRP A 342 14.47 -12.58 -10.00
N ARG A 343 15.17 -13.44 -9.27
CA ARG A 343 16.26 -13.03 -8.38
C ARG A 343 17.45 -13.96 -8.47
N ILE A 344 18.62 -13.43 -8.13
CA ILE A 344 19.87 -14.18 -8.05
C ILE A 344 20.62 -13.73 -6.78
N ALA A 345 21.19 -14.68 -6.05
CA ALA A 345 21.94 -14.35 -4.85
C ALA A 345 23.26 -13.64 -5.20
N ILE A 346 23.61 -12.61 -4.45
CA ILE A 346 24.90 -11.93 -4.49
C ILE A 346 25.73 -12.51 -3.35
N THR A 347 26.84 -13.20 -3.68
CA THR A 347 27.73 -13.82 -2.71
C THR A 347 29.15 -13.30 -2.86
N GLU A 348 30.01 -13.51 -1.87
CA GLU A 348 31.42 -13.15 -1.94
C GLU A 348 32.14 -13.86 -3.11
N SER A 349 31.72 -15.06 -3.47
CA SER A 349 32.28 -15.86 -4.57
C SER A 349 31.69 -15.52 -5.95
N GLY A 350 30.70 -14.64 -6.04
CA GLY A 350 29.99 -14.25 -7.26
C GLY A 350 28.48 -14.40 -7.19
N LEU A 351 27.83 -14.65 -8.33
CA LEU A 351 26.38 -14.84 -8.41
C LEU A 351 26.00 -16.29 -8.14
N GLY A 352 24.90 -16.49 -7.41
CA GLY A 352 24.31 -17.78 -7.10
C GLY A 352 23.42 -18.35 -8.21
N GLY A 353 22.46 -19.17 -7.83
CA GLY A 353 21.43 -19.68 -8.75
C GLY A 353 20.32 -18.65 -9.02
N VAL A 354 19.72 -18.72 -10.20
CA VAL A 354 18.59 -17.87 -10.60
C VAL A 354 17.29 -18.51 -10.13
N GLU A 355 16.39 -17.74 -9.53
CA GLU A 355 15.09 -18.16 -9.02
C GLU A 355 13.99 -17.25 -9.55
N ASN A 356 12.86 -17.85 -10.02
CA ASN A 356 11.66 -17.09 -10.31
C ASN A 356 10.91 -16.78 -9.00
N VAL A 357 10.49 -15.54 -8.79
CA VAL A 357 9.83 -15.12 -7.54
C VAL A 357 8.43 -15.72 -7.38
N ARG A 358 7.79 -16.15 -8.47
CA ARG A 358 6.49 -16.83 -8.50
C ARG A 358 5.33 -15.98 -7.99
N GLU A 359 4.15 -16.62 -7.84
CA GLU A 359 2.99 -16.01 -7.17
C GLU A 359 3.29 -15.67 -5.70
N PRO A 360 2.68 -14.62 -5.18
CA PRO A 360 1.68 -13.75 -5.82
C PRO A 360 2.27 -12.55 -6.59
N ILE A 361 3.60 -12.44 -6.75
CA ILE A 361 4.25 -11.32 -7.42
C ILE A 361 4.12 -11.46 -8.94
N ASN A 362 4.58 -12.57 -9.51
CA ASN A 362 4.46 -12.84 -10.94
C ASN A 362 3.07 -13.34 -11.33
N SER A 363 2.67 -13.06 -12.54
CA SER A 363 1.34 -13.38 -13.10
C SER A 363 1.44 -13.88 -14.55
N GLU A 364 0.31 -13.99 -15.25
CA GLU A 364 0.28 -14.32 -16.68
C GLU A 364 0.61 -13.14 -17.61
N GLY A 365 0.90 -11.96 -17.04
CA GLY A 365 1.26 -10.75 -17.78
C GLY A 365 2.76 -10.47 -17.76
N ASP A 366 3.07 -9.19 -17.70
CA ASP A 366 4.43 -8.68 -17.54
C ASP A 366 4.56 -8.04 -16.15
N GLU A 367 5.57 -8.42 -15.39
CA GLU A 367 5.99 -7.77 -14.15
C GLU A 367 7.34 -7.11 -14.36
N MET A 368 7.41 -5.79 -14.11
CA MET A 368 8.53 -4.95 -14.52
C MET A 368 8.91 -3.93 -13.42
N PHE A 369 10.11 -3.37 -13.51
CA PHE A 369 10.61 -2.29 -12.65
C PHE A 369 10.47 -2.59 -11.15
N PRO A 370 11.05 -3.69 -10.65
CA PRO A 370 11.10 -3.94 -9.21
C PRO A 370 11.92 -2.87 -8.50
N VAL A 371 11.47 -2.45 -7.32
CA VAL A 371 12.16 -1.47 -6.44
C VAL A 371 11.89 -1.82 -5.00
N PHE A 372 12.91 -1.85 -4.17
CA PHE A 372 12.76 -2.05 -2.73
C PHE A 372 12.78 -0.74 -1.96
N ARG A 373 11.94 -0.66 -0.93
CA ARG A 373 12.13 0.32 0.14
C ARG A 373 13.02 -0.26 1.24
N PRO A 374 13.64 0.59 2.09
CA PRO A 374 14.50 0.11 3.19
C PRO A 374 13.79 -0.82 4.20
N ASN A 375 12.46 -0.73 4.33
CA ASN A 375 11.64 -1.61 5.18
C ASN A 375 11.37 -3.00 4.60
N GLY A 376 11.86 -3.30 3.37
CA GLY A 376 11.68 -4.58 2.69
C GLY A 376 10.47 -4.67 1.77
N ASP A 377 9.60 -3.66 1.71
CA ASP A 377 8.48 -3.62 0.76
C ASP A 377 9.02 -3.60 -0.68
N LEU A 378 8.52 -4.51 -1.51
CA LEU A 378 8.83 -4.57 -2.93
C LEU A 378 7.75 -3.89 -3.75
N TYR A 379 8.12 -2.84 -4.47
CA TYR A 379 7.25 -2.19 -5.46
C TYR A 379 7.60 -2.68 -6.85
N PHE A 380 6.59 -2.87 -7.70
CA PHE A 380 6.77 -3.28 -9.08
C PHE A 380 5.60 -2.80 -9.94
N SER A 381 5.72 -2.96 -11.25
CA SER A 381 4.68 -2.60 -12.20
C SER A 381 4.21 -3.84 -12.94
N SER A 382 2.90 -3.99 -13.13
CA SER A 382 2.32 -5.15 -13.81
C SER A 382 1.13 -4.79 -14.67
N ASN A 383 0.97 -5.52 -15.79
CA ASN A 383 -0.22 -5.54 -16.62
C ASN A 383 -1.01 -6.85 -16.50
N GLY A 384 -0.53 -7.80 -15.70
CA GLY A 384 -1.13 -9.12 -15.51
C GLY A 384 -2.02 -9.24 -14.27
N HIS A 385 -1.89 -8.32 -13.31
CA HIS A 385 -2.77 -8.21 -12.15
C HIS A 385 -4.02 -7.37 -12.46
N VAL A 386 -4.99 -7.34 -11.51
CA VAL A 386 -6.16 -6.46 -11.64
C VAL A 386 -5.73 -5.01 -11.52
N GLY A 387 -5.80 -4.28 -12.63
CA GLY A 387 -5.27 -2.93 -12.77
C GLY A 387 -6.24 -1.92 -13.36
N MET A 388 -5.76 -0.70 -13.56
CA MET A 388 -6.52 0.42 -14.14
C MET A 388 -6.33 0.56 -15.64
N GLY A 389 -5.28 -0.05 -16.20
CA GLY A 389 -5.03 0.15 -17.63
C GLY A 389 -3.86 -0.63 -18.22
N GLY A 390 -2.75 0.06 -18.42
CA GLY A 390 -1.50 -0.51 -18.88
C GLY A 390 -0.71 -1.19 -17.76
N LEU A 391 0.56 -0.80 -17.60
CA LEU A 391 1.30 -1.14 -16.39
C LEU A 391 0.74 -0.33 -15.23
N ASP A 392 0.43 -1.00 -14.14
CA ASP A 392 0.02 -0.39 -12.87
C ASP A 392 1.06 -0.67 -11.78
N LEU A 393 1.25 0.25 -10.86
CA LEU A 393 2.10 0.11 -9.69
C LEU A 393 1.43 -0.76 -8.63
N PHE A 394 2.20 -1.72 -8.10
CA PHE A 394 1.83 -2.61 -7.01
C PHE A 394 2.85 -2.55 -5.89
N VAL A 395 2.42 -2.88 -4.68
CA VAL A 395 3.29 -3.13 -3.54
C VAL A 395 3.12 -4.57 -3.09
N ALA A 396 4.24 -5.26 -2.88
CA ALA A 396 4.31 -6.56 -2.26
C ALA A 396 4.94 -6.44 -0.88
N GLN A 397 4.29 -7.00 0.12
CA GLN A 397 4.71 -6.97 1.52
C GLN A 397 4.80 -8.40 2.06
N GLN A 398 5.82 -8.68 2.87
CA GLN A 398 5.93 -9.97 3.56
C GLN A 398 5.32 -9.88 4.95
N ASP A 399 4.54 -10.89 5.30
CA ASP A 399 4.11 -11.10 6.68
C ASP A 399 5.24 -11.70 7.54
N THR A 400 4.99 -11.89 8.83
CA THR A 400 5.95 -12.46 9.78
C THR A 400 6.39 -13.90 9.44
N THR A 401 5.68 -14.59 8.54
CA THR A 401 6.02 -15.94 8.05
C THR A 401 6.83 -15.91 6.75
N GLY A 402 7.11 -14.72 6.21
CA GLY A 402 7.79 -14.53 4.92
C GLY A 402 6.89 -14.70 3.69
N LYS A 403 5.58 -14.79 3.86
CA LYS A 403 4.63 -14.91 2.76
C LYS A 403 4.30 -13.53 2.18
N TRP A 404 4.41 -13.42 0.86
CA TRP A 404 4.06 -12.20 0.14
C TRP A 404 2.55 -12.00 -0.01
N THR A 405 2.13 -10.75 0.13
CA THR A 405 0.81 -10.24 -0.27
C THR A 405 1.02 -9.10 -1.26
N VAL A 406 0.14 -8.97 -2.27
CA VAL A 406 0.27 -7.95 -3.33
C VAL A 406 -0.97 -7.07 -3.36
N GLU A 407 -0.77 -5.75 -3.36
CA GLU A 407 -1.83 -4.76 -3.44
C GLU A 407 -1.57 -3.73 -4.54
N ASN A 408 -2.63 -3.38 -5.31
CA ASN A 408 -2.58 -2.30 -6.30
C ASN A 408 -2.57 -0.94 -5.59
N MET A 409 -1.69 -0.01 -5.98
CA MET A 409 -1.60 1.34 -5.37
C MET A 409 -2.79 2.25 -5.69
N LYS A 410 -3.68 1.82 -6.57
CA LYS A 410 -4.96 2.48 -6.91
C LYS A 410 -4.78 3.90 -7.48
N TYR A 411 -5.90 4.58 -7.72
CA TYR A 411 -5.90 5.98 -8.16
C TYR A 411 -5.65 6.92 -6.96
N PRO A 412 -4.82 7.99 -7.07
CA PRO A 412 -4.24 8.53 -8.30
C PRO A 412 -2.83 8.00 -8.66
N MET A 413 -2.24 7.10 -7.88
CA MET A 413 -0.93 6.53 -8.21
C MET A 413 -0.99 5.83 -9.57
N ASN A 414 -1.99 5.00 -9.79
CA ASN A 414 -2.28 4.36 -11.07
C ASN A 414 -3.30 5.14 -11.90
N SER A 415 -3.16 5.03 -13.21
CA SER A 415 -4.01 5.64 -14.23
C SER A 415 -4.46 4.60 -15.26
N SER A 416 -5.06 5.01 -16.35
CA SER A 416 -5.31 4.09 -17.46
C SER A 416 -4.08 3.86 -18.37
N GLY A 417 -3.06 4.72 -18.28
CA GLY A 417 -1.80 4.58 -19.01
C GLY A 417 -0.87 3.53 -18.41
N ASP A 418 0.40 3.61 -18.72
CA ASP A 418 1.45 2.90 -18.00
C ASP A 418 1.93 3.77 -16.84
N ASP A 419 2.03 3.16 -15.66
CA ASP A 419 2.55 3.74 -14.43
C ASP A 419 3.61 2.79 -13.88
N PHE A 420 4.88 3.25 -13.80
CA PHE A 420 6.01 2.35 -13.55
C PHE A 420 7.24 3.06 -12.98
N GLY A 421 8.20 2.27 -12.50
CA GLY A 421 9.52 2.76 -12.07
C GLY A 421 9.41 3.79 -10.96
N ILE A 422 8.85 3.38 -9.81
CA ILE A 422 8.67 4.23 -8.63
C ILE A 422 9.96 4.33 -7.82
N THR A 423 10.22 5.47 -7.20
CA THR A 423 11.30 5.66 -6.23
C THR A 423 10.81 6.51 -5.06
N PHE A 424 11.35 6.25 -3.87
CA PHE A 424 10.93 6.90 -2.63
C PHE A 424 12.09 7.68 -2.01
N GLU A 425 11.78 8.75 -1.31
CA GLU A 425 12.72 9.45 -0.45
C GLU A 425 12.82 8.70 0.90
N GLY A 426 13.59 7.62 0.91
CA GLY A 426 13.76 6.73 2.06
C GLY A 426 12.46 6.09 2.53
N LEU A 427 12.12 6.31 3.81
CA LEU A 427 10.88 5.85 4.41
C LEU A 427 9.73 6.86 4.29
N HIS A 428 9.96 8.05 3.71
CA HIS A 428 8.89 9.02 3.48
C HIS A 428 7.94 8.55 2.38
N ASN A 429 6.67 8.86 2.53
CA ASN A 429 5.63 8.51 1.56
C ASN A 429 5.57 9.54 0.41
N ARG A 430 6.71 9.92 -0.11
CA ARG A 430 6.88 10.82 -1.25
C ARG A 430 8.02 10.37 -2.13
N GLY A 431 8.00 10.78 -3.39
CA GLY A 431 9.01 10.41 -4.38
C GLY A 431 8.57 10.67 -5.80
N PHE A 432 9.08 9.87 -6.73
CA PHE A 432 8.84 10.04 -8.16
C PHE A 432 8.50 8.70 -8.81
N PHE A 433 7.79 8.74 -9.91
CA PHE A 433 7.52 7.57 -10.76
C PHE A 433 7.33 8.00 -12.22
N SER A 434 7.30 7.04 -13.10
CA SER A 434 7.09 7.24 -14.54
C SER A 434 5.66 7.00 -14.93
N SER A 435 5.11 7.84 -15.82
CA SER A 435 3.79 7.60 -16.38
C SER A 435 3.65 8.24 -17.77
N ASN A 436 2.91 7.56 -18.67
CA ASN A 436 2.50 8.14 -19.96
C ASN A 436 1.08 8.70 -19.95
N ARG A 437 0.48 8.84 -18.74
CA ARG A 437 -0.86 9.42 -18.58
C ARG A 437 -0.97 10.80 -19.24
N GLY A 438 -1.99 10.97 -20.06
CA GLY A 438 -2.28 12.24 -20.73
C GLY A 438 -1.35 12.59 -21.91
N ASP A 439 -0.37 11.78 -22.26
CA ASP A 439 0.42 11.98 -23.48
C ASP A 439 -0.18 11.23 -24.67
N ALA A 440 -0.66 11.98 -25.67
CA ALA A 440 -1.30 11.40 -26.86
C ALA A 440 -0.36 10.57 -27.75
N ARG A 441 0.96 10.71 -27.57
CA ARG A 441 2.01 9.98 -28.31
C ARG A 441 2.40 8.68 -27.59
N GLY A 442 2.00 8.54 -26.30
CA GLY A 442 2.40 7.44 -25.42
C GLY A 442 3.82 7.61 -24.85
N TRP A 443 4.35 8.82 -24.79
CA TRP A 443 5.67 9.11 -24.22
C TRP A 443 5.58 9.20 -22.71
N ASP A 444 6.62 8.73 -22.05
CA ASP A 444 6.71 8.66 -20.59
C ASP A 444 7.21 9.96 -20.00
N HIS A 445 6.74 10.26 -18.81
CA HIS A 445 7.11 11.45 -18.06
C HIS A 445 7.27 11.13 -16.58
N ILE A 446 8.12 11.89 -15.89
CA ILE A 446 8.32 11.81 -14.46
C ILE A 446 7.19 12.58 -13.75
N PHE A 447 6.58 11.93 -12.78
CA PHE A 447 5.58 12.50 -11.87
C PHE A 447 6.10 12.44 -10.45
N ALA A 448 5.91 13.49 -9.69
CA ALA A 448 6.08 13.51 -8.24
C ALA A 448 4.80 13.02 -7.58
N PHE A 449 4.96 12.29 -6.48
CA PHE A 449 3.86 11.91 -5.61
C PHE A 449 4.20 12.19 -4.15
N GLU A 450 3.15 12.43 -3.38
CA GLU A 450 3.21 12.59 -1.93
C GLU A 450 1.92 12.04 -1.32
N CYS A 451 2.06 11.25 -0.25
CA CYS A 451 0.96 10.80 0.57
C CYS A 451 1.14 11.39 1.97
N PRO A 452 0.20 12.20 2.47
CA PRO A 452 0.30 12.72 3.82
C PRO A 452 0.30 11.57 4.83
N GLU A 453 1.15 11.66 5.84
CA GLU A 453 1.13 10.72 6.95
C GLU A 453 -0.14 10.97 7.77
N VAL A 454 -0.94 9.92 7.92
CA VAL A 454 -2.13 9.95 8.77
C VAL A 454 -1.72 9.47 10.16
N LEU A 455 -1.51 10.42 11.05
CA LEU A 455 -1.17 10.13 12.44
C LEU A 455 -2.45 10.06 13.28
N GLN A 456 -2.63 8.95 13.97
CA GLN A 456 -3.61 8.79 15.03
C GLN A 456 -2.86 8.90 16.35
N THR A 457 -3.25 9.82 17.20
CA THR A 457 -2.62 10.03 18.50
C THR A 457 -3.65 9.99 19.61
N VAL A 458 -3.28 9.45 20.76
CA VAL A 458 -4.05 9.56 21.99
C VAL A 458 -3.29 10.45 22.97
N LYS A 459 -3.99 11.42 23.54
CA LYS A 459 -3.54 12.21 24.71
C LYS A 459 -4.42 11.87 25.89
N GLY A 460 -3.83 11.81 27.07
CA GLY A 460 -4.60 11.59 28.29
C GLY A 460 -3.96 12.20 29.50
N TRP A 461 -4.75 12.28 30.57
CA TRP A 461 -4.32 12.81 31.87
C TRP A 461 -4.72 11.85 32.99
N VAL A 462 -3.75 11.55 33.85
CA VAL A 462 -3.96 10.80 35.10
C VAL A 462 -3.95 11.79 36.25
N TYR A 463 -5.07 11.88 36.96
CA TYR A 463 -5.25 12.84 38.04
C TYR A 463 -6.14 12.27 39.13
N GLU A 464 -6.02 12.83 40.35
CA GLU A 464 -6.91 12.48 41.45
C GLU A 464 -8.33 12.95 41.15
N LYS A 465 -9.33 12.17 41.52
CA LYS A 465 -10.76 12.50 41.29
C LYS A 465 -11.16 13.89 41.80
N ASP A 466 -10.45 14.43 42.80
CA ASP A 466 -10.64 15.78 43.34
C ASP A 466 -9.82 16.86 42.58
N GLY A 467 -9.08 16.51 41.51
CA GLY A 467 -8.48 17.42 40.56
C GLY A 467 -6.97 17.66 40.67
N TYR A 468 -6.25 16.90 41.49
CA TYR A 468 -4.79 16.98 41.62
C TYR A 468 -4.11 16.09 40.56
N GLU A 469 -3.04 16.58 39.96
CA GLU A 469 -2.22 15.84 39.00
C GLU A 469 -1.48 14.69 39.71
N LEU A 470 -1.36 13.55 39.05
CA LEU A 470 -0.67 12.38 39.55
C LEU A 470 0.57 12.05 38.73
N PRO A 471 1.72 12.70 38.95
CA PRO A 471 2.94 12.52 38.16
C PRO A 471 3.58 11.13 38.33
N ALA A 472 3.17 10.35 39.33
CA ALA A 472 3.58 8.96 39.52
C ALA A 472 2.61 7.96 38.83
N GLY A 473 1.64 8.45 38.08
CA GLY A 473 0.70 7.63 37.34
C GLY A 473 1.38 6.84 36.22
N VAL A 474 0.76 5.73 35.88
CA VAL A 474 1.16 4.86 34.75
C VAL A 474 -0.10 4.47 33.99
N VAL A 475 -0.02 4.47 32.66
CA VAL A 475 -1.11 3.97 31.82
C VAL A 475 -0.62 2.75 31.05
N TYR A 476 -1.29 1.63 31.21
CA TYR A 476 -1.07 0.46 30.38
C TYR A 476 -1.99 0.53 29.17
N MET A 477 -1.43 0.35 27.98
CA MET A 477 -2.15 0.36 26.69
C MET A 477 -2.02 -1.02 26.06
N VAL A 478 -3.15 -1.65 25.79
CA VAL A 478 -3.22 -2.98 25.15
C VAL A 478 -4.10 -2.87 23.89
N GLY A 479 -3.58 -3.33 22.75
CA GLY A 479 -4.30 -3.37 21.48
C GLY A 479 -4.68 -4.80 21.09
N ASN A 480 -5.77 -4.96 20.34
CA ASN A 480 -6.20 -6.25 19.77
C ASN A 480 -5.24 -6.77 18.68
N ASP A 481 -4.27 -5.95 18.26
CA ASP A 481 -3.16 -6.31 17.35
C ASP A 481 -1.94 -6.90 18.10
N GLY A 482 -2.02 -7.09 19.41
CA GLY A 482 -0.92 -7.54 20.28
C GLY A 482 -0.07 -6.39 20.85
N THR A 483 -0.41 -5.14 20.58
CA THR A 483 0.25 -3.98 21.23
C THR A 483 0.11 -4.09 22.74
N ASN A 484 1.22 -3.96 23.49
CA ASN A 484 1.25 -3.93 24.95
C ASN A 484 2.33 -2.94 25.42
N LEU A 485 1.91 -1.75 25.83
CA LEU A 485 2.81 -0.66 26.20
C LEU A 485 2.52 -0.18 27.62
N LYS A 486 3.60 0.19 28.31
CA LYS A 486 3.54 0.87 29.61
C LYS A 486 3.95 2.33 29.41
N LEU A 487 3.01 3.24 29.55
CA LEU A 487 3.20 4.68 29.37
C LEU A 487 3.39 5.36 30.73
N SER A 488 4.52 6.04 30.91
CA SER A 488 4.74 6.89 32.07
C SER A 488 4.17 8.28 31.78
N VAL A 489 3.46 8.85 32.73
CA VAL A 489 2.94 10.22 32.60
C VAL A 489 4.02 11.26 32.88
N LYS A 490 3.84 12.46 32.33
CA LYS A 490 4.67 13.64 32.59
C LYS A 490 4.37 14.24 33.96
N GLY A 491 5.11 15.26 34.39
CA GLY A 491 4.94 15.93 35.69
C GLY A 491 3.56 16.57 35.92
N ASP A 492 2.83 16.87 34.84
CA ASP A 492 1.45 17.37 34.82
C ASP A 492 0.40 16.25 34.69
N GLY A 493 0.79 14.99 34.88
CA GLY A 493 -0.08 13.83 34.75
C GLY A 493 -0.43 13.46 33.31
N SER A 494 0.06 14.18 32.30
CA SER A 494 -0.27 13.93 30.90
C SER A 494 0.57 12.83 30.28
N PHE A 495 0.02 12.17 29.27
CA PHE A 495 0.74 11.30 28.33
C PHE A 495 0.27 11.52 26.92
N GLU A 496 1.09 11.13 25.96
CA GLU A 496 0.79 11.17 24.53
C GLU A 496 1.42 9.94 23.87
N GLN A 497 0.65 9.25 23.03
CA GLN A 497 1.09 8.06 22.32
C GLN A 497 0.50 8.01 20.94
N GLU A 498 1.32 7.67 19.94
CA GLU A 498 0.86 7.33 18.61
C GLU A 498 0.18 5.95 18.61
N ILE A 499 -0.93 5.84 17.90
CA ILE A 499 -1.78 4.64 17.82
C ILE A 499 -2.07 4.29 16.37
N LYS A 500 -2.30 3.00 16.10
CA LYS A 500 -2.55 2.49 14.76
C LYS A 500 -4.04 2.58 14.40
N PRO A 501 -4.37 2.87 13.13
CA PRO A 501 -5.74 2.77 12.65
C PRO A 501 -6.24 1.31 12.68
N ASN A 502 -7.56 1.12 12.81
CA ASN A 502 -8.23 -0.20 12.86
C ASN A 502 -7.80 -1.11 14.02
N VAL A 503 -7.26 -0.55 15.08
CA VAL A 503 -6.93 -1.28 16.30
C VAL A 503 -7.83 -0.78 17.43
N ASP A 504 -8.46 -1.72 18.15
CA ASP A 504 -9.20 -1.41 19.37
C ASP A 504 -8.23 -1.47 20.54
N TYR A 505 -8.18 -0.41 21.33
CA TYR A 505 -7.28 -0.29 22.45
C TYR A 505 -8.04 -0.25 23.79
N VAL A 506 -7.45 -0.86 24.79
CA VAL A 506 -7.82 -0.76 26.21
C VAL A 506 -6.72 -0.03 26.93
N PHE A 507 -7.07 1.00 27.68
CA PHE A 507 -6.17 1.78 28.53
C PHE A 507 -6.52 1.58 29.99
N LEU A 508 -5.52 1.28 30.84
CA LEU A 508 -5.69 1.15 32.27
C LEU A 508 -4.80 2.16 33.00
N GLY A 509 -5.39 3.20 33.50
CA GLY A 509 -4.71 4.21 34.36
C GLY A 509 -4.53 3.70 35.79
N THR A 510 -3.31 3.76 36.29
CA THR A 510 -2.95 3.27 37.63
C THR A 510 -2.04 4.26 38.35
N CYS A 511 -2.18 4.35 39.67
CA CYS A 511 -1.22 5.05 40.54
C CYS A 511 -1.20 4.39 41.92
N LYS A 512 -0.03 4.28 42.53
CA LYS A 512 0.10 3.69 43.86
C LYS A 512 -0.71 4.47 44.91
N GLY A 513 -1.61 3.81 45.60
CA GLY A 513 -2.50 4.43 46.58
C GLY A 513 -3.83 4.91 46.03
N TYR A 514 -4.13 4.58 44.78
CA TYR A 514 -5.37 4.93 44.06
C TYR A 514 -6.03 3.69 43.48
N LEU A 515 -7.32 3.80 43.20
CA LEU A 515 -8.06 2.81 42.40
C LEU A 515 -7.74 2.99 40.95
N ASN A 516 -7.66 1.90 40.19
CA ASN A 516 -7.45 1.92 38.74
C ASN A 516 -8.71 2.44 38.01
N HIS A 517 -8.49 2.99 36.84
CA HIS A 517 -9.54 3.41 35.96
C HIS A 517 -9.24 2.92 34.51
N LYS A 518 -10.25 2.34 33.87
CA LYS A 518 -10.16 1.76 32.52
C LYS A 518 -10.89 2.66 31.52
N GLU A 519 -10.28 2.82 30.33
CA GLU A 519 -10.90 3.46 29.17
C GLU A 519 -10.73 2.56 27.93
N ASP A 520 -11.79 2.39 27.17
CA ASP A 520 -11.78 1.67 25.90
C ASP A 520 -11.81 2.67 24.74
N LEU A 521 -10.91 2.51 23.77
CA LEU A 521 -10.82 3.37 22.59
C LEU A 521 -10.90 2.52 21.32
N ARG A 522 -11.92 2.76 20.49
CA ARG A 522 -12.07 2.15 19.19
C ARG A 522 -11.65 3.12 18.10
N ILE A 523 -10.73 2.69 17.25
CA ILE A 523 -10.22 3.49 16.14
C ILE A 523 -10.91 3.06 14.87
N ASP A 524 -11.69 3.96 14.26
CA ASP A 524 -12.28 3.75 12.94
C ASP A 524 -11.23 3.95 11.83
N THR A 525 -11.55 3.50 10.60
CA THR A 525 -10.76 3.70 9.38
C THR A 525 -10.74 5.18 8.97
N SER A 526 -10.21 6.06 9.79
CA SER A 526 -10.10 7.47 9.43
C SER A 526 -8.91 7.69 8.51
N SER A 527 -9.16 8.30 7.35
CA SER A 527 -8.13 8.80 6.44
C SER A 527 -7.61 10.20 6.81
N VAL A 528 -7.92 10.66 8.02
CA VAL A 528 -7.54 11.98 8.52
C VAL A 528 -6.87 11.81 9.87
N SER A 529 -5.77 12.53 10.11
CA SER A 529 -5.10 12.58 11.43
C SER A 529 -6.10 13.02 12.49
N ARG A 530 -6.14 12.29 13.60
CA ARG A 530 -7.05 12.57 14.71
C ARG A 530 -6.32 12.42 16.04
N GLU A 531 -6.63 13.34 16.96
CA GLU A 531 -6.23 13.26 18.36
C GLU A 531 -7.42 12.81 19.19
N TYR A 532 -7.23 11.74 19.96
CA TYR A 532 -8.20 11.22 20.91
C TYR A 532 -7.79 11.67 22.32
N VAL A 533 -8.77 12.06 23.13
CA VAL A 533 -8.52 12.57 24.49
C VAL A 533 -9.13 11.62 25.49
N LEU A 534 -8.32 11.08 26.41
CA LEU A 534 -8.73 10.19 27.50
C LEU A 534 -8.49 10.84 28.87
N GLN A 535 -9.34 10.50 29.84
CA GLN A 535 -9.28 11.06 31.19
C GLN A 535 -9.29 9.93 32.21
N PHE A 536 -8.30 9.93 33.10
CA PHE A 536 -8.13 8.90 34.16
C PHE A 536 -8.26 9.53 35.56
N PRO A 537 -9.52 9.76 36.03
CA PRO A 537 -9.77 10.28 37.37
C PRO A 537 -9.67 9.17 38.42
N LEU A 538 -8.53 9.06 39.10
CA LEU A 538 -8.28 8.02 40.07
C LEU A 538 -8.77 8.41 41.47
N ALA A 539 -9.51 7.53 42.13
CA ALA A 539 -9.95 7.75 43.52
C ALA A 539 -8.92 7.22 44.52
N SER A 540 -8.58 8.03 45.52
CA SER A 540 -7.67 7.61 46.60
C SER A 540 -8.25 6.46 47.43
N ILE A 541 -7.42 5.46 47.76
CA ILE A 541 -7.81 4.34 48.62
C ILE A 541 -7.70 4.69 50.12
N THR A 542 -7.11 5.82 50.46
CA THR A 542 -6.85 6.22 51.86
C THR A 542 -8.02 6.91 52.55
N ALA A 543 -8.91 7.51 51.77
CA ALA A 543 -10.10 8.22 52.23
C ALA A 543 -11.39 7.51 51.79
N PRO A 544 -12.47 7.58 52.56
CA PRO A 544 -13.77 7.09 52.10
C PRO A 544 -14.26 7.82 50.85
N VAL A 545 -14.66 7.04 49.86
CA VAL A 545 -15.19 7.56 48.56
C VAL A 545 -16.73 7.67 48.66
N LEU A 546 -17.24 8.88 48.47
CA LEU A 546 -18.69 9.13 48.48
C LEU A 546 -19.33 8.50 47.22
N VAL A 547 -20.28 7.62 47.45
CA VAL A 547 -21.16 7.12 46.38
C VAL A 547 -22.35 8.07 46.28
N ARG A 548 -22.35 8.94 45.28
CA ARG A 548 -23.41 9.92 45.06
C ARG A 548 -24.64 9.27 44.43
N ASN A 549 -25.82 9.92 44.64
CA ASN A 549 -27.05 9.51 44.01
C ASN A 549 -27.55 8.12 44.40
N ILE A 550 -27.26 7.69 45.64
CA ILE A 550 -27.92 6.52 46.23
C ILE A 550 -29.12 7.04 47.03
N PHE A 551 -30.31 6.66 46.58
CA PHE A 551 -31.57 7.06 47.15
C PHE A 551 -32.32 5.84 47.70
N TYR A 552 -33.06 6.03 48.78
CA TYR A 552 -33.86 5.00 49.39
C TYR A 552 -35.32 5.50 49.48
N GLU A 553 -36.24 4.56 49.48
CA GLU A 553 -37.65 4.89 49.80
C GLU A 553 -37.77 5.51 51.19
N PHE A 554 -38.80 6.34 51.39
CA PHE A 554 -38.98 7.04 52.67
C PHE A 554 -39.07 6.04 53.81
N ASP A 555 -38.27 6.29 54.87
CA ASP A 555 -38.15 5.45 56.08
C ASP A 555 -37.85 3.97 55.75
N SER A 556 -37.14 3.70 54.67
CA SER A 556 -36.82 2.38 54.17
C SER A 556 -35.33 2.20 53.86
N ALA A 557 -34.95 0.96 53.69
CA ALA A 557 -33.68 0.56 53.12
C ALA A 557 -33.80 0.07 51.67
N GLU A 558 -34.99 0.16 51.06
CA GLU A 558 -35.23 -0.22 49.69
C GLU A 558 -34.66 0.85 48.77
N LEU A 559 -33.83 0.40 47.79
CA LEU A 559 -33.15 1.27 46.82
C LEU A 559 -34.17 1.73 45.76
N THR A 560 -34.19 3.04 45.46
CA THR A 560 -35.03 3.55 44.36
C THR A 560 -34.37 3.29 43.01
N PRO A 561 -35.17 3.23 41.91
CA PRO A 561 -34.63 3.03 40.56
C PRO A 561 -33.61 4.10 40.14
N GLU A 562 -33.71 5.30 40.66
CA GLU A 562 -32.77 6.40 40.39
C GLU A 562 -31.35 6.13 40.94
N SER A 563 -31.21 5.16 41.84
CA SER A 563 -29.88 4.71 42.38
C SER A 563 -29.14 3.79 41.42
N THR A 564 -29.81 3.17 40.44
CA THR A 564 -29.25 2.18 39.52
C THR A 564 -27.99 2.66 38.80
N PRO A 565 -27.95 3.85 38.18
CA PRO A 565 -26.72 4.29 37.46
C PRO A 565 -25.50 4.45 38.38
N ALA A 566 -25.72 4.87 39.62
CA ALA A 566 -24.64 5.02 40.59
C ALA A 566 -24.13 3.66 41.08
N LEU A 567 -25.03 2.71 41.27
CA LEU A 567 -24.71 1.33 41.67
C LEU A 567 -24.01 0.59 40.55
N ASP A 568 -24.44 0.72 39.32
CA ASP A 568 -23.78 0.15 38.15
C ASP A 568 -22.35 0.70 37.97
N SER A 569 -22.16 2.01 38.20
CA SER A 569 -20.82 2.61 38.20
C SER A 569 -19.92 2.04 39.32
N LEU A 570 -20.49 1.67 40.46
CA LEU A 570 -19.76 1.03 41.52
C LEU A 570 -19.42 -0.44 41.23
N VAL A 571 -20.32 -1.16 40.50
CA VAL A 571 -20.02 -2.50 39.94
C VAL A 571 -18.82 -2.43 39.05
N VAL A 572 -18.84 -1.55 38.00
CA VAL A 572 -17.71 -1.35 37.07
C VAL A 572 -16.43 -1.03 37.80
N LEU A 573 -16.45 -0.12 38.77
CA LEU A 573 -15.27 0.24 39.56
C LEU A 573 -14.68 -0.98 40.30
N LEU A 574 -15.51 -1.87 40.87
CA LEU A 574 -15.08 -3.08 41.54
C LEU A 574 -14.59 -4.17 40.58
N GLU A 575 -15.12 -4.22 39.35
CA GLU A 575 -14.62 -5.08 38.27
C GLU A 575 -13.24 -4.61 37.79
N GLU A 576 -13.04 -3.30 37.64
CA GLU A 576 -11.74 -2.71 37.25
C GLU A 576 -10.67 -2.87 38.35
N ASN A 577 -11.10 -3.11 39.61
CA ASN A 577 -10.24 -3.27 40.77
C ASN A 577 -10.51 -4.61 41.46
N PRO A 578 -10.22 -5.78 40.83
CA PRO A 578 -10.59 -7.10 41.37
C PRO A 578 -9.92 -7.44 42.70
N ASN A 579 -8.78 -6.82 42.99
CA ASN A 579 -7.96 -7.15 44.18
C ASN A 579 -8.32 -6.36 45.42
N ILE A 580 -9.37 -5.54 45.41
CA ILE A 580 -9.78 -4.79 46.60
C ILE A 580 -10.94 -5.43 47.34
N THR A 581 -10.97 -5.28 48.65
CA THR A 581 -12.16 -5.45 49.49
C THR A 581 -12.58 -4.10 50.04
N ILE A 582 -13.89 -3.87 50.15
CA ILE A 582 -14.43 -2.58 50.60
C ILE A 582 -15.37 -2.73 51.77
N GLU A 583 -15.39 -1.72 52.64
CA GLU A 583 -16.48 -1.47 53.59
C GLU A 583 -17.46 -0.49 52.91
N LEU A 584 -18.72 -0.87 52.85
CA LEU A 584 -19.81 0.01 52.43
C LEU A 584 -20.48 0.60 53.65
N ALA A 585 -20.23 1.89 53.87
CA ALA A 585 -20.66 2.65 55.04
C ALA A 585 -21.94 3.46 54.68
N SER A 586 -23.00 3.29 55.47
CA SER A 586 -24.20 4.13 55.35
C SER A 586 -24.38 4.94 56.62
N HIS A 587 -24.83 6.19 56.48
CA HIS A 587 -24.97 7.17 57.54
C HIS A 587 -26.38 7.79 57.51
N CYS A 588 -26.88 8.11 58.69
CA CYS A 588 -28.12 8.89 58.87
C CYS A 588 -27.80 10.29 59.39
N ASP A 589 -28.79 11.18 59.33
CA ASP A 589 -28.75 12.42 60.10
C ASP A 589 -29.20 12.16 61.56
N TYR A 590 -29.13 13.16 62.41
CA TYR A 590 -29.40 13.04 63.82
C TYR A 590 -30.91 12.89 64.15
N ARG A 591 -31.80 13.02 63.22
CA ARG A 591 -33.24 12.93 63.43
C ARG A 591 -33.70 11.49 63.62
N GLY A 592 -34.32 11.20 64.76
CA GLY A 592 -34.77 9.87 65.14
C GLY A 592 -34.11 9.33 66.37
N ALA A 593 -34.42 8.08 66.74
CA ALA A 593 -33.76 7.42 67.89
C ALA A 593 -32.43 6.77 67.39
N ASP A 594 -31.32 6.94 68.13
CA ASP A 594 -29.99 6.43 67.82
C ASP A 594 -29.99 4.96 67.40
N ALA A 595 -30.61 4.07 68.22
CA ALA A 595 -30.72 2.64 67.92
C ALA A 595 -31.53 2.35 66.64
N TYR A 596 -32.45 3.24 66.27
CA TYR A 596 -33.19 3.15 64.99
C TYR A 596 -32.31 3.55 63.81
N ASN A 597 -31.61 4.68 63.92
CA ASN A 597 -30.69 5.19 62.88
C ASN A 597 -29.53 4.19 62.63
N GLU A 598 -29.01 3.55 63.69
CA GLU A 598 -28.02 2.50 63.54
C GLU A 598 -28.55 1.30 62.74
N ARG A 599 -29.77 0.80 63.06
CA ARG A 599 -30.37 -0.33 62.33
C ARG A 599 -30.77 0.06 60.92
N LEU A 600 -31.28 1.28 60.69
CA LEU A 600 -31.67 1.77 59.37
C LEU A 600 -30.42 1.90 58.46
N SER A 601 -29.34 2.52 58.96
CA SER A 601 -28.10 2.64 58.20
C SER A 601 -27.49 1.28 57.90
N GLN A 602 -27.50 0.30 58.82
CA GLN A 602 -27.04 -1.05 58.58
C GLN A 602 -27.82 -1.72 57.45
N ARG A 603 -29.15 -1.70 57.48
CA ARG A 603 -29.99 -2.28 56.41
C ARG A 603 -29.74 -1.59 55.07
N ARG A 604 -29.50 -0.28 55.07
CA ARG A 604 -29.18 0.49 53.82
C ARG A 604 -27.87 0.05 53.22
N ALA A 605 -26.83 -0.14 54.07
CA ALA A 605 -25.54 -0.70 53.60
C ALA A 605 -25.69 -2.13 53.04
N GLU A 606 -26.52 -2.96 53.69
CA GLU A 606 -26.82 -4.32 53.24
C GLU A 606 -27.57 -4.34 51.89
N SER A 607 -28.48 -3.40 51.67
CA SER A 607 -29.20 -3.29 50.35
C SER A 607 -28.24 -2.99 49.23
N VAL A 608 -27.27 -2.10 49.44
CA VAL A 608 -26.22 -1.81 48.43
C VAL A 608 -25.32 -3.04 48.19
N VAL A 609 -24.90 -3.71 49.26
CA VAL A 609 -24.10 -4.94 49.14
C VAL A 609 -24.85 -6.04 48.37
N ASN A 610 -26.14 -6.23 48.69
CA ASN A 610 -26.97 -7.22 47.97
C ASN A 610 -27.11 -6.89 46.47
N TYR A 611 -27.22 -5.60 46.13
CA TYR A 611 -27.22 -5.17 44.76
C TYR A 611 -25.92 -5.57 44.02
N LEU A 612 -24.77 -5.26 44.63
CA LEU A 612 -23.45 -5.59 44.07
C LEU A 612 -23.24 -7.09 43.90
N ILE A 613 -23.69 -7.91 44.88
CA ILE A 613 -23.63 -9.36 44.79
C ILE A 613 -24.51 -9.88 43.64
N ALA A 614 -25.72 -9.33 43.52
CA ALA A 614 -26.64 -9.70 42.41
C ALA A 614 -26.04 -9.37 41.03
N HIS A 615 -25.10 -8.41 40.95
CA HIS A 615 -24.40 -8.03 39.72
C HIS A 615 -22.98 -8.62 39.62
N GLY A 616 -22.69 -9.71 40.36
CA GLY A 616 -21.50 -10.53 40.16
C GLY A 616 -20.30 -10.22 41.03
N ILE A 617 -20.38 -9.25 41.95
CA ILE A 617 -19.28 -8.96 42.87
C ILE A 617 -19.27 -10.02 44.00
N ALA A 618 -18.13 -10.64 44.23
CA ALA A 618 -17.99 -11.66 45.29
C ALA A 618 -18.31 -11.11 46.68
N ALA A 619 -19.13 -11.83 47.47
CA ALA A 619 -19.65 -11.39 48.74
C ALA A 619 -18.55 -11.10 49.80
N ASP A 620 -17.47 -11.88 49.77
CA ASP A 620 -16.31 -11.75 50.67
C ASP A 620 -15.42 -10.52 50.41
N ARG A 621 -15.67 -9.83 49.29
CA ARG A 621 -15.08 -8.52 48.99
C ARG A 621 -15.82 -7.36 49.62
N LEU A 622 -17.01 -7.59 50.18
CA LEU A 622 -17.97 -6.54 50.58
C LEU A 622 -18.30 -6.66 52.07
N THR A 623 -18.14 -5.59 52.83
CA THR A 623 -18.47 -5.50 54.23
C THR A 623 -19.50 -4.38 54.46
N PRO A 624 -20.79 -4.69 54.68
CA PRO A 624 -21.79 -3.65 55.03
C PRO A 624 -21.61 -3.13 56.43
N LYS A 625 -21.65 -1.80 56.61
CA LYS A 625 -21.55 -1.17 57.93
C LYS A 625 -22.48 0.05 58.02
N GLY A 626 -23.40 -0.01 58.96
CA GLY A 626 -24.19 1.14 59.37
C GLY A 626 -23.52 1.91 60.52
N TYR A 627 -23.46 3.21 60.40
CA TYR A 627 -22.89 4.10 61.41
C TYR A 627 -23.92 5.01 62.06
N GLY A 628 -25.21 4.88 61.73
CA GLY A 628 -26.21 5.80 62.24
C GLY A 628 -25.78 7.26 62.06
N GLU A 629 -25.91 8.04 63.12
CA GLU A 629 -25.48 9.45 63.20
C GLU A 629 -24.08 9.65 63.82
N TYR A 630 -23.45 8.55 64.30
CA TYR A 630 -22.18 8.61 65.08
C TYR A 630 -20.96 9.03 64.31
N ARG A 631 -21.06 9.15 62.95
CA ARG A 631 -20.01 9.68 62.12
C ARG A 631 -20.52 10.82 61.25
N PRO A 632 -20.71 12.03 61.83
CA PRO A 632 -21.12 13.19 61.07
C PRO A 632 -20.11 13.56 60.03
N LYS A 633 -20.55 14.15 58.91
CA LYS A 633 -19.71 14.57 57.80
C LYS A 633 -18.78 15.69 58.24
N ILE A 634 -17.50 15.59 57.91
CA ILE A 634 -16.53 16.67 57.99
C ILE A 634 -16.60 17.43 56.67
N VAL A 635 -16.70 18.76 56.75
CA VAL A 635 -16.74 19.65 55.60
C VAL A 635 -15.40 19.67 54.91
N THR A 636 -15.35 19.20 53.67
CA THR A 636 -14.17 19.30 52.80
C THR A 636 -14.15 20.66 52.11
N ARG A 637 -13.02 21.08 51.58
CA ARG A 637 -12.88 22.31 50.77
C ARG A 637 -13.97 22.42 49.69
N LYS A 638 -14.24 21.36 48.95
CA LYS A 638 -15.27 21.32 47.89
C LYS A 638 -16.69 21.49 48.44
N ILE A 639 -16.98 20.97 49.62
CA ILE A 639 -18.27 21.19 50.30
C ILE A 639 -18.41 22.66 50.72
N ALA A 640 -17.35 23.27 51.29
CA ALA A 640 -17.33 24.67 51.64
C ALA A 640 -17.47 25.61 50.43
N GLU A 641 -16.82 25.30 49.32
CA GLU A 641 -16.94 26.04 48.05
C GLU A 641 -18.38 26.04 47.50
N LEU A 642 -19.10 24.90 47.62
CA LEU A 642 -20.49 24.77 47.19
C LEU A 642 -21.50 25.34 48.24
N ASN A 643 -21.08 25.44 49.49
CA ASN A 643 -21.92 25.90 50.60
C ASN A 643 -21.20 26.98 51.40
N PRO A 644 -21.19 28.25 50.97
CA PRO A 644 -20.33 29.30 51.59
C PRO A 644 -20.65 29.63 53.04
N PHE A 645 -21.67 29.05 53.62
CA PHE A 645 -21.99 29.18 55.05
C PHE A 645 -21.24 28.14 55.92
N LEU A 646 -20.58 27.17 55.29
CA LEU A 646 -19.73 26.16 55.94
C LEU A 646 -18.28 26.48 55.74
N THR A 647 -17.44 26.13 56.73
CA THR A 647 -15.97 26.27 56.64
C THR A 647 -15.33 24.90 56.51
N GLU A 648 -14.24 24.79 55.74
CA GLU A 648 -13.47 23.56 55.68
C GLU A 648 -13.03 23.11 57.09
N GLY A 649 -13.26 21.83 57.42
CA GLY A 649 -12.99 21.24 58.74
C GLY A 649 -14.18 21.26 59.70
N ASP A 650 -15.29 21.96 59.41
CA ASP A 650 -16.51 21.88 60.22
C ASP A 650 -17.00 20.44 60.29
N THR A 651 -17.41 20.02 61.49
CA THR A 651 -18.00 18.70 61.70
C THR A 651 -19.52 18.87 61.91
N LEU A 652 -20.33 18.30 61.01
CA LEU A 652 -21.74 18.48 60.98
C LEU A 652 -22.50 17.65 62.02
N THR A 653 -22.15 17.87 63.31
CA THR A 653 -22.80 17.25 64.48
C THR A 653 -24.19 17.86 64.71
N GLU A 654 -25.09 17.18 65.43
CA GLU A 654 -26.37 17.73 65.86
C GLU A 654 -26.20 19.12 66.51
N ALA A 655 -25.27 19.25 67.45
CA ALA A 655 -25.00 20.52 68.15
C ALA A 655 -24.51 21.63 67.17
N PHE A 656 -23.79 21.30 66.11
CA PHE A 656 -23.39 22.25 65.07
C PHE A 656 -24.59 22.68 64.24
N ILE A 657 -25.40 21.74 63.77
CA ILE A 657 -26.56 21.99 62.88
C ILE A 657 -27.62 22.83 63.57
N LEU A 658 -27.91 22.53 64.84
CA LEU A 658 -28.91 23.27 65.61
C LEU A 658 -28.52 24.73 65.95
N ARG A 659 -27.24 25.14 65.78
CA ARG A 659 -26.81 26.55 65.89
C ARG A 659 -27.07 27.36 64.62
N ILE A 660 -27.41 26.71 63.51
CA ILE A 660 -27.75 27.39 62.26
C ILE A 660 -29.21 27.81 62.35
N GLU A 661 -29.53 29.13 62.34
CA GLU A 661 -30.88 29.63 62.47
C GLU A 661 -31.78 29.36 61.24
N ASP A 662 -31.17 29.04 60.10
CA ASP A 662 -31.82 28.86 58.81
C ASP A 662 -32.14 27.36 58.59
N GLU A 663 -33.41 27.00 58.53
CA GLU A 663 -33.88 25.62 58.37
C GLU A 663 -33.42 24.97 57.03
N GLU A 664 -33.33 25.76 55.93
CA GLU A 664 -32.84 25.26 54.64
C GLU A 664 -31.35 24.88 54.73
N LYS A 665 -30.53 25.67 55.43
CA LYS A 665 -29.12 25.36 55.66
C LYS A 665 -28.93 24.17 56.63
N GLN A 666 -29.83 24.02 57.63
CA GLN A 666 -29.85 22.81 58.44
C GLN A 666 -30.14 21.56 57.62
N GLU A 667 -31.10 21.65 56.67
CA GLU A 667 -31.44 20.52 55.82
C GLU A 667 -30.31 20.18 54.83
N ILE A 668 -29.54 21.15 54.35
CA ILE A 668 -28.29 20.89 53.56
C ILE A 668 -27.29 20.10 54.42
N CYS A 669 -27.09 20.48 55.66
CA CYS A 669 -26.19 19.75 56.57
C CYS A 669 -26.68 18.31 56.82
N ASN A 670 -28.01 18.16 57.06
CA ASN A 670 -28.63 16.85 57.27
C ASN A 670 -28.51 15.97 55.99
N ALA A 671 -28.70 16.55 54.80
CA ALA A 671 -28.52 15.85 53.53
C ALA A 671 -27.07 15.39 53.32
N LEU A 672 -26.08 16.19 53.72
CA LEU A 672 -24.68 15.80 53.70
C LEU A 672 -24.37 14.67 54.70
N ASN A 673 -25.05 14.58 55.81
CA ASN A 673 -24.95 13.48 56.75
C ASN A 673 -25.58 12.19 56.23
N ARG A 674 -26.74 12.25 55.55
CA ARG A 674 -27.39 11.11 54.90
C ARG A 674 -26.62 10.71 53.67
N ARG A 675 -25.65 9.85 53.80
CA ARG A 675 -24.75 9.45 52.71
C ARG A 675 -24.39 7.96 52.72
N THR A 676 -24.04 7.46 51.58
CA THR A 676 -23.37 6.17 51.43
C THR A 676 -21.96 6.43 50.88
N GLU A 677 -20.98 5.83 51.54
CA GLU A 677 -19.58 5.91 51.11
C GLU A 677 -18.93 4.54 51.22
N PHE A 678 -17.86 4.30 50.42
CA PHE A 678 -17.08 3.09 50.59
C PHE A 678 -15.63 3.41 50.99
N LYS A 679 -15.02 2.50 51.69
CA LYS A 679 -13.61 2.57 52.09
C LYS A 679 -12.90 1.28 51.70
N VAL A 680 -11.74 1.39 51.05
CA VAL A 680 -10.91 0.22 50.75
C VAL A 680 -10.32 -0.33 52.04
N LEU A 681 -10.58 -1.61 52.30
CA LEU A 681 -10.06 -2.33 53.49
C LEU A 681 -8.76 -3.06 53.16
N ARG A 682 -8.69 -3.69 51.96
CA ARG A 682 -7.56 -4.49 51.55
C ARG A 682 -7.38 -4.39 50.04
N THR A 683 -6.11 -4.44 49.57
CA THR A 683 -5.75 -4.32 48.15
C THR A 683 -5.08 -5.59 47.60
N THR A 684 -5.17 -6.71 48.32
CA THR A 684 -4.47 -7.96 48.02
C THR A 684 -5.42 -9.15 47.99
N TYR A 685 -6.72 -8.90 47.77
CA TYR A 685 -7.72 -9.97 47.60
C TYR A 685 -7.39 -10.85 46.40
N GLY A 686 -7.47 -12.19 46.56
CA GLY A 686 -7.23 -13.16 45.49
C GLY A 686 -5.78 -13.35 45.05
N LEU A 687 -4.83 -12.46 45.44
CA LEU A 687 -3.44 -12.56 44.98
C LEU A 687 -2.69 -13.78 45.51
N PHE A 688 -3.09 -14.31 46.66
CA PHE A 688 -2.46 -15.49 47.26
C PHE A 688 -3.17 -16.79 46.89
N ASP A 689 -4.41 -16.72 46.44
CA ASP A 689 -5.19 -17.90 46.04
C ASP A 689 -4.74 -18.42 44.66
N THR A 690 -4.34 -17.54 43.78
CA THR A 690 -3.70 -17.89 42.49
C THR A 690 -2.31 -18.50 42.68
N LEU A 691 -1.54 -18.08 43.67
CA LEU A 691 -0.25 -18.68 44.00
C LEU A 691 -0.43 -20.10 44.58
N LYS A 692 -1.44 -20.32 45.43
CA LYS A 692 -1.74 -21.66 45.95
C LYS A 692 -2.19 -22.62 44.86
N ALA A 693 -3.06 -22.15 43.93
CA ALA A 693 -3.52 -22.97 42.80
C ALA A 693 -2.38 -23.33 41.84
N ALA A 694 -1.39 -22.45 41.63
CA ALA A 694 -0.19 -22.74 40.85
C ALA A 694 0.71 -23.77 41.52
N VAL A 695 0.91 -23.66 42.82
CA VAL A 695 1.70 -24.63 43.61
C VAL A 695 1.00 -25.99 43.68
N GLU A 696 -0.32 -26.02 43.84
CA GLU A 696 -1.11 -27.26 43.83
C GLU A 696 -1.17 -27.92 42.41
N GLN A 697 -0.98 -27.16 41.33
CA GLN A 697 -0.84 -27.71 39.99
C GLN A 697 0.56 -28.29 39.75
N GLU A 698 1.63 -27.65 40.25
CA GLU A 698 3.00 -28.21 40.19
C GLU A 698 3.16 -29.47 41.09
N GLU A 699 2.45 -29.55 42.24
CA GLU A 699 2.48 -30.73 43.08
C GLU A 699 1.60 -31.91 42.57
N ASN A 700 0.70 -31.65 41.60
CA ASN A 700 -0.19 -32.67 41.03
C ASN A 700 0.18 -33.04 39.56
N GLU A 701 1.27 -32.54 39.00
CA GLU A 701 1.81 -33.13 37.77
C GLU A 701 2.41 -34.50 38.11
N PRO A 702 2.00 -35.58 37.44
CA PRO A 702 2.54 -36.91 37.69
C PRO A 702 4.03 -36.93 37.34
N GLU A 703 4.85 -37.57 38.23
CA GLU A 703 6.30 -37.75 38.08
C GLU A 703 6.74 -38.42 36.75
N ASP A 704 5.82 -38.84 35.89
CA ASP A 704 6.08 -39.43 34.56
C ASP A 704 6.61 -38.41 33.51
N SER A 705 6.54 -37.10 33.77
CA SER A 705 7.11 -36.11 32.80
C SER A 705 8.62 -35.84 33.02
N ALA A 706 9.16 -36.26 34.15
CA ALA A 706 10.58 -36.11 34.44
C ALA A 706 11.45 -37.19 33.78
N ALA A 707 10.86 -38.36 33.53
CA ALA A 707 11.55 -39.48 32.91
C ALA A 707 11.73 -39.32 31.37
N LEU A 708 10.88 -38.54 30.72
CA LEU A 708 10.98 -38.26 29.28
C LEU A 708 12.01 -37.18 28.91
N LYS A 709 12.45 -36.34 29.87
CA LYS A 709 13.48 -35.31 29.64
C LYS A 709 14.91 -35.86 29.85
N GLU A 710 15.09 -36.91 30.61
CA GLU A 710 16.39 -37.56 30.78
C GLU A 710 16.77 -38.47 29.59
N ASP A 711 15.77 -38.98 28.85
CA ASP A 711 16.03 -39.81 27.64
C ASP A 711 16.37 -38.96 26.40
N GLU A 712 15.91 -37.67 26.30
CA GLU A 712 16.28 -36.77 25.21
C GLU A 712 17.71 -36.18 25.38
N GLU A 713 18.21 -36.01 26.60
CA GLU A 713 19.60 -35.56 26.84
C GLU A 713 20.65 -36.67 26.68
N GLN A 714 20.25 -37.96 26.68
CA GLN A 714 21.17 -39.08 26.44
C GLN A 714 21.29 -39.51 24.98
N GLU A 715 20.34 -39.18 24.11
CA GLU A 715 20.45 -39.45 22.66
C GLU A 715 21.28 -38.42 21.87
N GLU A 716 21.56 -37.25 22.41
CA GLU A 716 22.47 -36.27 21.78
C GLU A 716 23.97 -36.48 22.09
N ALA A 717 24.31 -37.44 22.95
CA ALA A 717 25.68 -37.69 23.36
C ALA A 717 26.39 -38.84 22.68
N GLU A 718 25.72 -39.64 21.81
CA GLU A 718 26.34 -40.76 21.07
C GLU A 718 26.15 -40.63 19.54
N SER A 719 26.92 -39.77 18.89
CA SER A 719 27.23 -39.95 17.45
C SER A 719 28.73 -40.06 17.24
N PRO A 720 29.20 -41.15 16.62
CA PRO A 720 30.65 -41.39 16.51
C PRO A 720 31.27 -40.60 15.37
N THR A 721 32.30 -39.85 15.73
CA THR A 721 33.27 -39.31 14.81
C THR A 721 33.95 -40.42 13.99
N THR A 722 33.88 -40.34 12.66
CA THR A 722 34.82 -41.02 11.76
C THR A 722 35.39 -40.00 10.80
N GLU A 723 36.70 -39.71 11.01
CA GLU A 723 37.63 -39.25 9.97
C GLU A 723 38.24 -40.49 9.22
N PRO A 724 38.91 -40.35 8.11
CA PRO A 724 39.44 -39.20 7.42
C PRO A 724 38.76 -38.84 6.08
#